data_f9af4289284f2444f2157b124e7005de
#
_entry.id   f9af4289284f2444f2157b124e7005de
#
_cell.length_a   1.000
_cell.length_b   1.000
_cell.length_c   1.000
_cell.angle_alpha   90.00
_cell.angle_beta   90.00
_cell.angle_gamma   90.00
#
_symmetry.space_group_name_H-M   'P 1'
#
loop_
_entity.id
_entity.type
_entity.pdbx_description
1 polymer ?
#
loop_
_entity_poly.entity_id
_entity_poly.type
_entity_poly.pdbx_seq_one_letter_code
_entity_poly.pdbx_strand_id
1 'polypeptide(L)'
;MNKKTIITFLFSVVMSFALCGCSGDGITDTYWRDDKTGEWLIGLTEDAVIYDCKVWGIAKKNESNGTYTIQARYGLDSLDISFGPEQDDKRSITIGNKQFDCSLIDGWYLPDYPEKDTTAFANNHYAVGDSVTIEGWIRPSSKPGIIRKIEKKLGDDVRNEVTVSEAANILTDEEWTLTVPIHYLGHFKLKVPVENTTSFWLNYGKWSARVVAEPNEKYFLAIDPLAGKMLFMGKNARLQNEVNAHRIWPHSYGMGKLEEIGYLMAILDTVRAQTKEKMLELDDMCREHPTLSERYRTYYRNKILVRGAYHLTQGMYLVLRQGTYLVPNDNVVPEAYSKAVDEEYWKQFAKPYTMEAQEFSLFFNDYGYRLQQKAQSKIDYKLKWIMDWAEKDGIVSLSDKNREAIRQYDEALPAYQEKWNYAPDSLRSVIDEEFQKNDFAKVVNQIISRKGYEEYADTKFIMRDLEYFLPEMDNWGWSETVQDIFLSRYFCHILKNTYKPLYKTILDFADEHIHTPAALNAVHALNDKYEQLSNFMVTNEKNFKSNDAVRDMTDGEKIFRKIIEPYKGKIIILDVWGTWCGPCKAALSKSQEEYERLKDFDIVYLYLANNSPEESWKNVIKEYEVMGDNVVHYNLPVEQQTAVENYLGVQAFPSYRLIDRNGKVLDVIGFPLNVDALAELLEKMK
;
A
#
# COMPACT_ATOMS: atom_id res chain seq x y z
N MET A 1 50.17 22.16 -15.19
CA MET A 1 49.32 23.37 -15.15
C MET A 1 47.89 22.90 -15.45
N ASN A 2 46.88 22.99 -14.69
CA ASN A 2 46.54 23.60 -13.42
C ASN A 2 45.53 22.66 -12.72
N LYS A 3 45.79 22.43 -11.43
CA LYS A 3 44.82 21.83 -10.50
C LYS A 3 43.65 22.79 -10.34
N LYS A 4 42.42 22.33 -10.51
CA LYS A 4 41.24 22.96 -9.93
C LYS A 4 40.72 22.07 -8.81
N THR A 5 40.96 22.52 -7.62
CA THR A 5 40.42 22.10 -6.35
C THR A 5 38.91 22.29 -6.37
N ILE A 6 38.16 21.21 -6.22
CA ILE A 6 36.72 21.24 -5.97
C ILE A 6 36.58 21.31 -4.45
N ILE A 7 36.22 22.49 -3.95
CA ILE A 7 35.84 22.72 -2.57
C ILE A 7 34.40 22.20 -2.42
N THR A 8 34.26 21.10 -1.68
CA THR A 8 32.98 20.62 -1.19
C THR A 8 32.51 21.57 -0.10
N PHE A 9 31.50 22.36 -0.40
CA PHE A 9 30.80 23.19 0.62
C PHE A 9 29.84 22.27 1.39
N LEU A 10 30.29 21.86 2.58
CA LEU A 10 29.39 21.42 3.65
C LEU A 10 28.57 22.62 4.10
N PHE A 11 27.32 22.71 3.72
CA PHE A 11 26.35 23.59 4.37
C PHE A 11 25.80 22.88 5.63
N SER A 12 26.57 22.94 6.71
CA SER A 12 26.01 22.86 8.04
C SER A 12 25.33 24.20 8.32
N VAL A 13 24.04 24.29 8.03
CA VAL A 13 23.24 25.42 8.53
C VAL A 13 22.96 25.14 10.00
N VAL A 14 23.88 25.56 10.85
CA VAL A 14 23.60 25.81 12.25
C VAL A 14 22.72 27.08 12.27
N MET A 15 21.39 26.87 12.23
CA MET A 15 20.46 27.94 12.57
C MET A 15 20.43 28.07 14.09
N SER A 16 21.34 28.91 14.61
CA SER A 16 21.19 29.48 15.94
C SER A 16 19.95 30.38 15.91
N PHE A 17 18.81 29.87 16.31
CA PHE A 17 17.67 30.73 16.61
C PHE A 17 17.92 31.43 17.96
N ALA A 18 18.30 32.68 17.90
CA ALA A 18 18.17 33.57 19.03
C ALA A 18 16.69 33.56 19.45
N LEU A 19 16.40 32.96 20.60
CA LEU A 19 15.11 33.06 21.28
C LEU A 19 14.86 34.55 21.62
N CYS A 20 14.00 35.18 20.81
CA CYS A 20 13.36 36.42 21.25
C CYS A 20 12.47 36.07 22.45
N GLY A 21 12.88 36.44 23.62
CA GLY A 21 12.14 36.27 24.87
C GLY A 21 10.75 36.91 24.78
N CYS A 22 9.73 36.04 24.65
CA CYS A 22 8.43 36.34 25.22
C CYS A 22 8.55 35.97 26.71
N SER A 23 8.25 36.90 27.61
CA SER A 23 8.12 36.70 29.05
C SER A 23 6.97 35.76 29.36
N GLY A 24 7.16 34.46 29.10
CA GLY A 24 6.42 33.39 29.71
C GLY A 24 7.07 33.08 31.06
N ASP A 25 6.30 32.68 32.03
CA ASP A 25 6.84 32.11 33.25
C ASP A 25 7.79 30.98 32.86
N GLY A 26 9.01 30.94 33.41
CA GLY A 26 10.14 30.11 32.96
C GLY A 26 9.97 28.59 32.95
N ILE A 27 8.72 28.08 32.96
CA ILE A 27 8.40 26.65 32.95
C ILE A 27 7.39 26.28 31.86
N THR A 28 6.68 27.24 31.28
CA THR A 28 5.70 26.98 30.22
C THR A 28 6.41 26.62 28.92
N ASP A 29 5.84 25.62 28.18
CA ASP A 29 6.39 25.05 26.95
C ASP A 29 7.71 24.29 27.16
N THR A 30 7.89 23.70 28.37
CA THR A 30 9.07 22.89 28.72
C THR A 30 8.72 21.39 28.80
N TYR A 31 9.72 20.59 28.46
CA TYR A 31 9.63 19.13 28.43
C TYR A 31 10.84 18.56 29.17
N TRP A 32 10.59 17.62 30.10
CA TRP A 32 11.61 17.15 31.06
C TRP A 32 11.74 15.63 31.00
N ARG A 33 12.98 15.13 30.93
CA ARG A 33 13.27 13.71 31.05
C ARG A 33 13.75 13.36 32.46
N ASP A 34 13.46 12.16 32.91
CA ASP A 34 14.06 11.59 34.10
C ASP A 34 15.51 11.21 33.84
N ASP A 35 16.47 11.78 34.58
CA ASP A 35 17.91 11.55 34.38
C ASP A 35 18.30 10.09 34.66
N LYS A 36 17.57 9.39 35.50
CA LYS A 36 17.83 8.00 35.86
C LYS A 36 17.49 7.04 34.73
N THR A 37 16.35 7.22 34.09
CA THR A 37 15.85 6.30 33.05
C THR A 37 16.12 6.81 31.63
N GLY A 38 16.29 8.12 31.47
CA GLY A 38 16.35 8.77 30.18
C GLY A 38 14.99 8.96 29.50
N GLU A 39 13.91 8.48 30.11
CA GLU A 39 12.56 8.57 29.53
C GLU A 39 12.00 9.99 29.63
N TRP A 40 11.18 10.37 28.65
CA TRP A 40 10.39 11.59 28.75
C TRP A 40 9.40 11.44 29.91
N LEU A 41 9.60 12.19 30.99
CA LEU A 41 8.79 12.13 32.20
C LEU A 41 7.54 13.00 32.09
N ILE A 42 7.71 14.27 31.70
CA ILE A 42 6.64 15.27 31.77
C ILE A 42 6.82 16.37 30.73
N GLY A 43 5.72 16.84 30.16
CA GLY A 43 5.66 18.04 29.35
C GLY A 43 4.68 19.03 29.93
N LEU A 44 4.99 20.30 29.83
CA LEU A 44 4.18 21.39 30.35
C LEU A 44 3.90 22.42 29.27
N THR A 45 2.61 22.71 29.06
CA THR A 45 2.15 23.80 28.20
C THR A 45 1.46 24.90 29.03
N GLU A 46 0.89 25.89 28.38
CA GLU A 46 0.15 26.96 29.07
C GLU A 46 -1.02 26.43 29.92
N ASP A 47 -1.71 25.40 29.43
CA ASP A 47 -2.98 24.90 29.97
C ASP A 47 -3.03 23.38 30.22
N ALA A 48 -1.95 22.65 29.91
CA ALA A 48 -1.90 21.22 30.06
C ALA A 48 -0.56 20.70 30.59
N VAL A 49 -0.64 19.57 31.27
CA VAL A 49 0.49 18.73 31.66
C VAL A 49 0.35 17.39 30.92
N ILE A 50 1.43 16.95 30.26
CA ILE A 50 1.52 15.63 29.63
C ILE A 50 2.32 14.74 30.57
N TYR A 51 1.69 13.73 31.14
CA TYR A 51 2.29 12.80 32.08
C TYR A 51 1.58 11.46 32.06
N ASP A 52 2.34 10.38 32.17
CA ASP A 52 1.84 8.99 32.22
C ASP A 52 0.86 8.67 31.06
N CYS A 53 1.27 9.02 29.83
CA CYS A 53 0.49 8.84 28.59
C CYS A 53 -0.90 9.52 28.63
N LYS A 54 -1.05 10.57 29.42
CA LYS A 54 -2.29 11.34 29.57
C LYS A 54 -2.00 12.85 29.47
N VAL A 55 -3.02 13.59 29.06
CA VAL A 55 -3.00 15.05 29.03
C VAL A 55 -3.92 15.58 30.11
N TRP A 56 -3.32 16.18 31.12
CA TRP A 56 -4.01 16.70 32.31
C TRP A 56 -4.24 18.20 32.13
N GLY A 57 -5.43 18.69 32.36
CA GLY A 57 -5.73 20.13 32.37
C GLY A 57 -5.20 20.80 33.64
N ILE A 58 -4.51 21.93 33.51
CA ILE A 58 -4.03 22.71 34.67
C ILE A 58 -5.20 23.39 35.36
N ALA A 59 -5.45 23.02 36.62
CA ALA A 59 -6.47 23.64 37.47
C ALA A 59 -5.93 24.85 38.25
N LYS A 60 -4.68 24.75 38.71
CA LYS A 60 -4.01 25.79 39.47
C LYS A 60 -2.51 25.75 39.24
N LYS A 61 -1.91 26.91 39.08
CA LYS A 61 -0.44 27.08 38.95
C LYS A 61 -0.01 28.21 39.85
N ASN A 62 1.01 28.02 40.70
CA ASN A 62 1.60 29.04 41.54
C ASN A 62 3.11 29.04 41.32
N GLU A 63 3.71 30.20 41.43
CA GLU A 63 5.15 30.39 41.36
C GLU A 63 5.65 31.12 42.64
N SER A 64 6.78 30.66 43.17
CA SER A 64 7.45 31.29 44.28
C SER A 64 8.95 31.03 44.20
N ASN A 65 9.74 32.06 44.02
CA ASN A 65 11.23 31.99 43.99
C ASN A 65 11.77 30.93 43.04
N GLY A 66 11.24 30.86 41.79
CA GLY A 66 11.68 29.90 40.78
C GLY A 66 11.21 28.44 41.00
N THR A 67 10.41 28.23 42.05
CA THR A 67 9.71 26.98 42.31
C THR A 67 8.27 27.08 41.83
N TYR A 68 7.78 26.06 41.18
CA TYR A 68 6.40 26.01 40.66
C TYR A 68 5.62 24.88 41.30
N THR A 69 4.37 25.15 41.64
CA THR A 69 3.42 24.09 42.08
C THR A 69 2.23 24.11 41.13
N ILE A 70 1.88 22.94 40.63
CA ILE A 70 0.81 22.76 39.69
C ILE A 70 -0.14 21.70 40.22
N GLN A 71 -1.43 22.03 40.23
CA GLN A 71 -2.49 21.05 40.41
C GLN A 71 -3.15 20.81 39.04
N ALA A 72 -3.06 19.58 38.55
CA ALA A 72 -3.64 19.17 37.29
C ALA A 72 -4.77 18.16 37.49
N ARG A 73 -5.71 18.07 36.53
CA ARG A 73 -6.88 17.18 36.56
C ARG A 73 -7.05 16.40 35.28
N TYR A 74 -7.43 15.14 35.43
CA TYR A 74 -7.85 14.27 34.33
C TYR A 74 -9.14 13.54 34.74
N GLY A 75 -10.28 13.99 34.24
CA GLY A 75 -11.57 13.54 34.71
C GLY A 75 -11.77 13.85 36.23
N LEU A 76 -11.94 12.81 37.06
CA LEU A 76 -12.05 12.93 38.52
C LEU A 76 -10.70 12.85 39.22
N ASP A 77 -9.64 12.47 38.55
CA ASP A 77 -8.30 12.34 39.10
C ASP A 77 -7.63 13.71 39.23
N SER A 78 -6.84 13.89 40.30
CA SER A 78 -6.00 15.06 40.52
C SER A 78 -4.54 14.67 40.66
N LEU A 79 -3.65 15.53 40.21
CA LEU A 79 -2.21 15.34 40.25
C LEU A 79 -1.56 16.61 40.76
N ASP A 80 -0.83 16.50 41.87
CA ASP A 80 -0.05 17.58 42.43
C ASP A 80 1.42 17.43 41.97
N ILE A 81 1.97 18.50 41.40
CA ILE A 81 3.31 18.51 40.84
C ILE A 81 4.06 19.75 41.38
N SER A 82 5.29 19.54 41.77
CA SER A 82 6.16 20.64 42.14
C SER A 82 7.49 20.59 41.37
N PHE A 83 7.90 21.71 40.84
CA PHE A 83 9.17 21.92 40.15
C PHE A 83 10.07 22.74 41.03
N GLY A 84 11.22 22.22 41.42
CA GLY A 84 12.26 22.92 42.11
C GLY A 84 12.90 24.02 41.26
N PRO A 85 13.78 24.82 41.84
CA PRO A 85 14.52 25.83 41.09
C PRO A 85 15.37 25.18 40.00
N GLU A 86 15.52 25.91 38.87
CA GLU A 86 16.35 25.45 37.76
C GLU A 86 17.80 25.79 37.97
N GLN A 87 18.66 24.85 37.68
CA GLN A 87 20.09 25.06 37.65
C GLN A 87 20.69 24.27 36.47
N ASP A 88 21.30 24.94 35.52
CA ASP A 88 21.96 24.32 34.37
C ASP A 88 21.04 23.32 33.59
N ASP A 89 19.84 23.79 33.25
CA ASP A 89 18.79 22.99 32.55
C ASP A 89 18.33 21.74 33.32
N LYS A 90 18.52 21.75 34.65
CA LYS A 90 18.10 20.65 35.55
C LYS A 90 17.14 21.14 36.62
N ARG A 91 16.24 20.31 37.01
CA ARG A 91 15.28 20.50 38.11
C ARG A 91 15.00 19.21 38.84
N SER A 92 14.74 19.34 40.14
CA SER A 92 14.01 18.30 40.85
C SER A 92 12.51 18.47 40.60
N ILE A 93 11.83 17.42 40.14
CA ILE A 93 10.38 17.42 39.90
C ILE A 93 9.73 16.39 40.80
N THR A 94 8.77 16.83 41.62
CA THR A 94 7.99 15.92 42.46
C THR A 94 6.58 15.77 41.90
N ILE A 95 6.16 14.53 41.67
CA ILE A 95 4.84 14.18 41.13
C ILE A 95 4.14 13.26 42.16
N GLY A 96 3.10 13.77 42.79
CA GLY A 96 2.50 13.11 43.92
C GLY A 96 3.52 13.00 45.07
N ASN A 97 3.91 11.76 45.42
CA ASN A 97 4.90 11.45 46.46
C ASN A 97 6.26 10.98 45.91
N LYS A 98 6.49 11.06 44.59
CA LYS A 98 7.75 10.64 43.95
C LYS A 98 8.54 11.85 43.48
N GLN A 99 9.83 11.84 43.78
CA GLN A 99 10.77 12.85 43.32
C GLN A 99 11.68 12.30 42.23
N PHE A 100 11.95 13.13 41.23
CA PHE A 100 12.78 12.82 40.07
C PHE A 100 13.81 13.94 39.89
N ASP A 101 15.02 13.57 39.50
CA ASP A 101 16.01 14.51 38.98
C ASP A 101 15.87 14.53 37.47
N CYS A 102 15.62 15.70 36.92
CA CYS A 102 15.21 15.86 35.54
C CYS A 102 16.07 16.87 34.80
N SER A 103 16.37 16.55 33.55
CA SER A 103 16.97 17.46 32.57
C SER A 103 15.96 17.96 31.56
N LEU A 104 16.10 19.21 31.12
CA LEU A 104 15.30 19.81 30.08
C LEU A 104 15.58 19.10 28.74
N ILE A 105 14.53 18.81 27.98
CA ILE A 105 14.64 18.35 26.59
C ILE A 105 14.65 19.59 25.71
N ASP A 106 15.80 20.00 25.24
CA ASP A 106 15.94 21.17 24.39
C ASP A 106 15.59 20.89 22.93
N GLY A 107 16.04 19.78 22.36
CA GLY A 107 15.79 19.37 20.97
C GLY A 107 14.35 18.96 20.66
N TRP A 108 14.11 18.60 19.38
CA TRP A 108 12.83 18.07 18.89
C TRP A 108 12.56 16.66 19.39
N TYR A 109 13.62 15.92 19.68
CA TYR A 109 13.63 14.52 20.07
C TYR A 109 14.29 14.34 21.42
N LEU A 110 14.12 13.16 21.98
CA LEU A 110 14.76 12.79 23.23
C LEU A 110 16.27 12.62 23.02
N PRO A 111 17.12 13.10 23.93
CA PRO A 111 18.55 12.78 23.95
C PRO A 111 18.79 11.29 24.22
N ASP A 112 20.04 10.84 24.04
CA ASP A 112 20.44 9.47 24.30
C ASP A 112 20.08 9.00 25.71
N TYR A 113 19.66 7.76 25.79
CA TYR A 113 19.37 7.10 27.07
C TYR A 113 20.66 6.83 27.86
N PRO A 114 20.63 6.82 29.20
CA PRO A 114 21.83 6.64 30.02
C PRO A 114 22.43 5.23 29.90
N GLU A 115 21.60 4.22 29.66
CA GLU A 115 22.00 2.82 29.59
C GLU A 115 21.52 2.15 28.27
N LYS A 116 22.28 1.17 27.77
CA LYS A 116 21.92 0.41 26.57
C LYS A 116 20.79 -0.58 26.90
N ASP A 117 19.75 -0.59 26.05
CA ASP A 117 18.73 -1.64 26.08
C ASP A 117 19.13 -2.79 25.15
N THR A 118 19.26 -4.00 25.72
CA THR A 118 19.61 -5.23 25.02
C THR A 118 18.40 -6.09 24.69
N THR A 119 17.18 -5.61 24.94
CA THR A 119 15.95 -6.34 24.63
C THR A 119 15.83 -6.57 23.14
N ALA A 120 15.58 -7.81 22.74
CA ALA A 120 15.28 -8.16 21.35
C ALA A 120 13.80 -7.93 21.02
N PHE A 121 13.45 -7.92 19.73
CA PHE A 121 12.06 -7.97 19.31
C PHE A 121 11.41 -9.27 19.79
N ALA A 122 10.13 -9.19 20.13
CA ALA A 122 9.33 -10.35 20.47
C ALA A 122 9.23 -11.30 19.26
N ASN A 123 9.19 -12.60 19.53
CA ASN A 123 8.91 -13.58 18.48
C ASN A 123 7.40 -13.60 18.21
N ASN A 124 6.99 -12.99 17.11
CA ASN A 124 5.60 -12.89 16.69
C ASN A 124 5.20 -14.12 15.88
N HIS A 125 4.01 -14.64 16.12
CA HIS A 125 3.51 -15.88 15.53
C HIS A 125 2.38 -15.66 14.52
N TYR A 126 2.20 -14.43 14.03
CA TYR A 126 1.11 -14.06 13.12
C TYR A 126 -0.25 -14.54 13.63
N ALA A 127 -0.61 -14.09 14.83
CA ALA A 127 -1.91 -14.44 15.43
C ALA A 127 -3.04 -13.62 14.80
N VAL A 128 -4.21 -14.26 14.67
CA VAL A 128 -5.40 -13.63 14.09
C VAL A 128 -5.90 -12.49 14.97
N GLY A 129 -6.11 -11.33 14.37
CA GLY A 129 -6.71 -10.17 15.03
C GLY A 129 -5.74 -9.34 15.87
N ASP A 130 -4.44 -9.63 15.83
CA ASP A 130 -3.42 -8.81 16.45
C ASP A 130 -3.43 -7.39 15.90
N SER A 131 -3.21 -6.43 16.77
CA SER A 131 -3.25 -5.02 16.41
C SER A 131 -2.48 -4.17 17.41
N VAL A 132 -2.03 -3.00 16.96
CA VAL A 132 -1.47 -1.97 17.83
C VAL A 132 -2.46 -0.85 18.06
N THR A 133 -2.40 -0.24 19.24
CA THR A 133 -3.15 0.97 19.54
C THR A 133 -2.18 2.14 19.64
N ILE A 134 -2.42 3.19 18.90
CA ILE A 134 -1.68 4.45 19.01
C ILE A 134 -2.64 5.50 19.54
N GLU A 135 -2.35 5.99 20.73
CA GLU A 135 -3.01 7.15 21.30
C GLU A 135 -2.04 8.33 21.21
N GLY A 136 -2.56 9.52 21.01
CA GLY A 136 -1.70 10.67 20.94
C GLY A 136 -2.39 11.98 21.21
N TRP A 137 -1.56 12.98 21.27
CA TRP A 137 -1.99 14.34 21.47
C TRP A 137 -1.18 15.30 20.58
N ILE A 138 -1.89 16.15 19.88
CA ILE A 138 -1.33 17.23 19.10
C ILE A 138 -1.82 18.52 19.75
N ARG A 139 -0.91 19.42 20.10
CA ARG A 139 -1.28 20.64 20.78
C ARG A 139 -2.35 21.40 20.01
N PRO A 140 -3.56 21.59 20.60
CA PRO A 140 -4.68 22.19 19.91
C PRO A 140 -4.48 23.69 19.72
N SER A 141 -5.03 24.21 18.64
CA SER A 141 -4.95 25.62 18.27
C SER A 141 -6.18 26.45 18.68
N SER A 142 -6.84 26.07 19.77
CA SER A 142 -8.14 26.64 20.17
C SER A 142 -8.13 28.12 20.57
N LYS A 143 -6.97 28.68 20.94
CA LYS A 143 -6.84 30.12 21.26
C LYS A 143 -6.40 30.90 20.02
N PRO A 144 -7.07 32.04 19.68
CA PRO A 144 -6.75 32.81 18.48
C PRO A 144 -5.28 33.20 18.33
N GLY A 145 -4.58 33.48 19.46
CA GLY A 145 -3.15 33.80 19.46
C GLY A 145 -2.26 32.58 19.18
N ILE A 146 -2.67 31.37 19.64
CA ILE A 146 -1.97 30.12 19.43
C ILE A 146 -2.20 29.62 18.01
N ILE A 147 -3.42 29.75 17.48
CA ILE A 147 -3.74 29.45 16.07
C ILE A 147 -2.77 30.18 15.15
N ARG A 148 -2.63 31.50 15.28
CA ARG A 148 -1.70 32.27 14.43
C ARG A 148 -0.24 31.84 14.57
N LYS A 149 0.19 31.40 15.75
CA LYS A 149 1.57 30.91 15.97
C LYS A 149 1.77 29.54 15.32
N ILE A 150 0.79 28.66 15.44
CA ILE A 150 0.81 27.31 14.79
C ILE A 150 0.73 27.47 13.29
N GLU A 151 -0.20 28.24 12.75
CA GLU A 151 -0.33 28.53 11.32
C GLU A 151 0.95 29.14 10.76
N LYS A 152 1.59 30.07 11.48
CA LYS A 152 2.88 30.62 11.07
C LYS A 152 4.00 29.58 11.05
N LYS A 153 3.98 28.57 11.93
CA LYS A 153 4.97 27.49 11.96
C LYS A 153 4.68 26.37 10.96
N LEU A 154 3.42 26.03 10.76
CA LEU A 154 2.97 24.91 9.88
C LEU A 154 2.60 25.41 8.48
N GLY A 155 2.33 26.73 8.32
CA GLY A 155 1.81 27.28 7.07
C GLY A 155 0.40 26.72 6.79
N ASP A 156 0.13 26.36 5.55
CA ASP A 156 -1.14 25.75 5.11
C ASP A 156 -1.26 24.27 5.53
N ASP A 157 -0.30 23.74 6.31
CA ASP A 157 -0.25 22.34 6.73
C ASP A 157 -1.02 22.04 8.02
N VAL A 158 -1.85 22.96 8.51
CA VAL A 158 -2.74 22.67 9.65
C VAL A 158 -3.79 21.66 9.21
N ARG A 159 -3.74 20.48 9.80
CA ARG A 159 -4.65 19.37 9.50
C ARG A 159 -5.53 19.09 10.71
N ASN A 160 -6.76 18.62 10.47
CA ASN A 160 -7.67 18.15 11.52
C ASN A 160 -7.65 16.62 11.64
N GLU A 161 -6.62 15.99 11.07
CA GLU A 161 -6.51 14.55 10.97
C GLU A 161 -5.05 14.09 11.06
N VAL A 162 -4.89 12.86 11.50
CA VAL A 162 -3.63 12.10 11.47
C VAL A 162 -3.77 10.99 10.45
N THR A 163 -2.75 10.83 9.62
CA THR A 163 -2.73 9.81 8.57
C THR A 163 -1.62 8.80 8.82
N VAL A 164 -1.94 7.51 8.72
CA VAL A 164 -0.96 6.42 8.61
C VAL A 164 -0.68 6.17 7.13
N SER A 165 0.59 6.07 6.76
CA SER A 165 1.04 5.75 5.39
C SER A 165 2.21 4.77 5.41
N GLU A 166 2.49 4.18 4.25
CA GLU A 166 3.46 3.08 4.10
C GLU A 166 3.12 1.88 5.00
N ALA A 167 1.83 1.61 5.20
CA ALA A 167 1.36 0.43 5.87
C ALA A 167 0.87 -0.58 4.84
N ALA A 168 1.36 -1.82 4.94
CA ALA A 168 0.94 -2.92 4.08
C ALA A 168 0.69 -4.16 4.94
N ASN A 169 -0.35 -4.89 4.57
CA ASN A 169 -0.57 -6.22 5.14
C ASN A 169 0.25 -7.22 4.34
N ILE A 170 1.24 -7.83 4.98
CA ILE A 170 2.14 -8.77 4.32
C ILE A 170 1.45 -10.04 3.84
N LEU A 171 0.34 -10.43 4.46
CA LEU A 171 -0.40 -11.65 4.14
C LEU A 171 -1.29 -11.48 2.92
N THR A 172 -1.81 -10.27 2.71
CA THR A 172 -2.76 -9.98 1.63
C THR A 172 -2.18 -9.10 0.53
N ASP A 173 -1.02 -8.49 0.73
CA ASP A 173 -0.43 -7.48 -0.15
C ASP A 173 -1.32 -6.24 -0.33
N GLU A 174 -2.09 -5.90 0.69
CA GLU A 174 -2.87 -4.67 0.68
C GLU A 174 -2.07 -3.54 1.29
N GLU A 175 -1.78 -2.52 0.50
CA GLU A 175 -1.35 -1.23 1.01
C GLU A 175 -2.58 -0.42 1.43
N TRP A 176 -2.52 0.18 2.60
CA TRP A 176 -3.63 0.98 3.08
C TRP A 176 -3.15 2.26 3.76
N THR A 177 -3.99 3.26 3.66
CA THR A 177 -3.86 4.53 4.35
C THR A 177 -5.03 4.66 5.32
N LEU A 178 -4.71 4.85 6.59
CA LEU A 178 -5.71 5.08 7.62
C LEU A 178 -5.65 6.53 8.05
N THR A 179 -6.78 7.22 8.00
CA THR A 179 -6.92 8.60 8.47
C THR A 179 -7.90 8.66 9.62
N VAL A 180 -7.51 9.32 10.70
CA VAL A 180 -8.37 9.52 11.87
C VAL A 180 -8.46 11.01 12.23
N PRO A 181 -9.64 11.49 12.61
CA PRO A 181 -9.81 12.88 13.01
C PRO A 181 -9.13 13.15 14.35
N ILE A 182 -8.65 14.39 14.52
CA ILE A 182 -8.14 14.91 15.78
C ILE A 182 -9.31 15.57 16.51
N HIS A 183 -9.55 15.12 17.74
CA HIS A 183 -10.54 15.75 18.61
C HIS A 183 -10.17 17.22 18.92
N TYR A 184 -11.15 18.09 19.15
CA TYR A 184 -10.91 19.53 19.41
C TYR A 184 -9.94 19.83 20.56
N LEU A 185 -9.73 18.89 21.49
CA LEU A 185 -8.72 18.94 22.57
C LEU A 185 -7.35 18.40 22.14
N GLY A 186 -7.16 18.06 20.87
CA GLY A 186 -5.90 17.57 20.31
C GLY A 186 -5.70 16.06 20.39
N HIS A 187 -6.60 15.32 20.99
CA HIS A 187 -6.46 13.87 21.13
C HIS A 187 -6.82 13.14 19.84
N PHE A 188 -6.06 12.09 19.56
CA PHE A 188 -6.40 11.11 18.52
C PHE A 188 -6.14 9.70 19.04
N LYS A 189 -6.86 8.74 18.46
CA LYS A 189 -6.68 7.32 18.75
C LYS A 189 -6.93 6.52 17.50
N LEU A 190 -6.02 5.62 17.18
CA LEU A 190 -6.16 4.69 16.07
C LEU A 190 -5.77 3.29 16.51
N LYS A 191 -6.38 2.32 15.85
CA LYS A 191 -6.05 0.90 15.97
C LYS A 191 -5.61 0.42 14.59
N VAL A 192 -4.41 -0.15 14.53
CA VAL A 192 -3.78 -0.62 13.29
C VAL A 192 -3.66 -2.14 13.38
N PRO A 193 -4.19 -2.91 12.41
CA PRO A 193 -3.93 -4.36 12.33
C PRO A 193 -2.43 -4.61 12.15
N VAL A 194 -1.85 -5.44 13.00
CA VAL A 194 -0.43 -5.77 12.97
C VAL A 194 -0.26 -7.20 13.48
N GLU A 195 -0.07 -8.13 12.58
CA GLU A 195 0.11 -9.56 12.88
C GLU A 195 1.57 -9.92 13.16
N ASN A 196 2.52 -9.09 12.73
CA ASN A 196 3.95 -9.21 13.03
C ASN A 196 4.56 -7.82 13.20
N THR A 197 5.74 -7.73 13.80
CA THR A 197 6.46 -6.46 13.92
C THR A 197 6.69 -5.84 12.55
N THR A 198 6.22 -4.62 12.37
CA THR A 198 6.28 -3.87 11.12
C THR A 198 6.56 -2.39 11.40
N SER A 199 6.69 -1.58 10.35
CA SER A 199 6.84 -0.14 10.51
C SER A 199 6.01 0.64 9.50
N PHE A 200 5.56 1.82 9.91
CA PHE A 200 4.79 2.74 9.08
C PHE A 200 5.03 4.19 9.53
N TRP A 201 4.59 5.14 8.71
CA TRP A 201 4.60 6.55 9.06
C TRP A 201 3.28 7.00 9.65
N LEU A 202 3.36 7.82 10.69
CA LEU A 202 2.25 8.55 11.23
C LEU A 202 2.49 10.04 10.94
N ASN A 203 1.60 10.64 10.15
CA ASN A 203 1.78 11.97 9.58
C ASN A 203 0.75 12.96 10.11
N TYR A 204 1.23 14.16 10.45
CA TYR A 204 0.44 15.34 10.75
C TYR A 204 1.07 16.57 10.08
N GLY A 205 0.50 17.03 8.96
CA GLY A 205 1.12 18.06 8.15
C GLY A 205 2.56 17.69 7.75
N LYS A 206 3.52 18.53 8.12
CA LYS A 206 4.95 18.26 7.91
C LYS A 206 5.62 17.39 8.97
N TRP A 207 4.90 17.03 10.01
CA TRP A 207 5.40 16.16 11.08
C TRP A 207 5.17 14.71 10.71
N SER A 208 6.24 13.93 10.70
CA SER A 208 6.19 12.50 10.39
C SER A 208 6.97 11.70 11.42
N ALA A 209 6.28 10.86 12.15
CA ALA A 209 6.86 9.93 13.09
C ALA A 209 6.92 8.51 12.47
N ARG A 210 8.10 7.89 12.47
CA ARG A 210 8.22 6.45 12.18
C ARG A 210 7.76 5.69 13.42
N VAL A 211 6.84 4.77 13.23
CA VAL A 211 6.39 3.84 14.28
C VAL A 211 6.87 2.44 13.91
N VAL A 212 7.67 1.82 14.79
CA VAL A 212 8.01 0.42 14.72
C VAL A 212 7.05 -0.32 15.66
N ALA A 213 6.05 -0.96 15.07
CA ALA A 213 4.90 -1.49 15.76
C ALA A 213 5.06 -2.99 16.05
N GLU A 214 5.03 -3.38 17.31
CA GLU A 214 4.98 -4.78 17.76
C GLU A 214 3.53 -5.16 18.08
N PRO A 215 3.03 -6.35 17.69
CA PRO A 215 1.65 -6.76 17.94
C PRO A 215 1.20 -6.61 19.39
N ASN A 216 -0.04 -6.18 19.57
CA ASN A 216 -0.71 -6.00 20.87
C ASN A 216 -0.11 -4.93 21.79
N GLU A 217 0.84 -4.13 21.29
CA GLU A 217 1.43 -3.05 22.06
C GLU A 217 0.63 -1.74 21.92
N LYS A 218 0.87 -0.85 22.89
CA LYS A 218 0.29 0.49 22.92
C LYS A 218 1.39 1.53 22.89
N TYR A 219 1.16 2.58 22.13
CA TYR A 219 2.07 3.71 21.99
C TYR A 219 1.34 5.00 22.28
N PHE A 220 2.02 5.95 22.92
CA PHE A 220 1.53 7.30 23.10
C PHE A 220 2.52 8.30 22.47
N LEU A 221 2.02 9.15 21.56
CA LEU A 221 2.79 10.16 20.85
C LEU A 221 2.25 11.55 21.15
N ALA A 222 3.11 12.47 21.57
CA ALA A 222 2.79 13.89 21.61
C ALA A 222 3.54 14.67 20.53
N ILE A 223 2.82 15.54 19.82
CA ILE A 223 3.36 16.52 18.88
C ILE A 223 2.99 17.91 19.39
N ASP A 224 3.99 18.70 19.71
CA ASP A 224 3.83 20.12 20.04
C ASP A 224 4.54 20.99 19.00
N PRO A 225 3.81 21.52 18.00
CA PRO A 225 4.41 22.38 16.99
C PRO A 225 4.96 23.70 17.53
N LEU A 226 4.46 24.20 18.67
CA LEU A 226 4.92 25.45 19.27
C LEU A 226 6.25 25.26 19.98
N ALA A 227 6.35 24.24 20.83
CA ALA A 227 7.59 23.89 21.53
C ALA A 227 8.60 23.17 20.63
N GLY A 228 8.17 22.73 19.42
CA GLY A 228 9.01 21.97 18.50
C GLY A 228 9.34 20.59 19.05
N LYS A 229 8.34 19.85 19.56
CA LYS A 229 8.53 18.53 20.17
C LYS A 229 7.72 17.45 19.43
N MET A 230 8.36 16.29 19.27
CA MET A 230 7.71 15.06 18.81
C MET A 230 8.30 13.91 19.63
N LEU A 231 7.56 13.47 20.64
CA LEU A 231 8.06 12.58 21.68
C LEU A 231 7.08 11.46 21.96
N PHE A 232 7.61 10.25 22.13
CA PHE A 232 6.85 9.10 22.63
C PHE A 232 7.03 8.96 24.15
N MET A 233 5.96 8.51 24.82
CA MET A 233 5.93 8.30 26.28
C MET A 233 5.41 6.88 26.59
N GLY A 234 5.86 6.33 27.71
CA GLY A 234 5.39 5.05 28.26
C GLY A 234 6.32 3.88 27.97
N LYS A 235 5.90 2.68 28.34
CA LYS A 235 6.70 1.45 28.33
C LYS A 235 7.42 1.16 27.01
N ASN A 236 6.77 1.47 25.88
CA ASN A 236 7.28 1.14 24.54
C ASN A 236 7.83 2.38 23.80
N ALA A 237 8.12 3.45 24.52
CA ALA A 237 8.54 4.71 23.93
C ALA A 237 9.97 4.70 23.39
N ARG A 238 10.88 3.98 24.04
CA ARG A 238 12.32 4.07 23.80
C ARG A 238 12.69 3.84 22.33
N LEU A 239 12.32 2.70 21.76
CA LEU A 239 12.60 2.40 20.36
C LEU A 239 12.03 3.47 19.43
N GLN A 240 10.81 3.94 19.71
CA GLN A 240 10.16 4.97 18.89
C GLN A 240 10.93 6.29 18.96
N ASN A 241 11.40 6.69 20.13
CA ASN A 241 12.24 7.90 20.28
C ASN A 241 13.58 7.73 19.57
N GLU A 242 14.26 6.59 19.72
CA GLU A 242 15.54 6.30 19.07
C GLU A 242 15.44 6.34 17.54
N VAL A 243 14.46 5.66 16.93
CA VAL A 243 14.31 5.62 15.45
C VAL A 243 13.91 6.96 14.84
N ASN A 244 13.31 7.84 15.63
CA ASN A 244 12.95 9.18 15.17
C ASN A 244 14.07 10.21 15.41
N ALA A 245 14.87 10.07 16.47
CA ALA A 245 16.02 10.92 16.75
C ALA A 245 17.22 10.63 15.81
N HIS A 246 17.51 9.36 15.59
CA HIS A 246 18.69 8.89 14.86
C HIS A 246 18.28 8.16 13.56
N ARG A 247 17.78 8.93 12.58
CA ARG A 247 17.27 8.36 11.32
C ARG A 247 18.39 8.01 10.36
N ILE A 248 18.39 6.76 9.91
CA ILE A 248 19.21 6.31 8.77
C ILE A 248 18.31 6.18 7.55
N TRP A 249 18.64 6.93 6.50
CA TRP A 249 17.90 6.87 5.24
C TRP A 249 18.57 5.88 4.29
N PRO A 250 17.94 4.73 3.99
CA PRO A 250 18.45 3.82 2.97
C PRO A 250 18.55 4.54 1.61
N HIS A 251 19.50 4.13 0.78
CA HIS A 251 19.54 4.65 -0.58
C HIS A 251 18.24 4.35 -1.32
N SER A 252 17.76 5.31 -2.09
CA SER A 252 16.59 5.16 -2.93
C SER A 252 16.98 5.37 -4.40
N TYR A 253 16.81 4.34 -5.20
CA TYR A 253 16.84 4.47 -6.66
C TYR A 253 15.43 4.37 -7.21
N GLY A 254 15.03 5.36 -8.01
CA GLY A 254 13.92 5.17 -8.91
C GLY A 254 14.31 4.22 -10.04
N MET A 255 13.35 3.59 -10.69
CA MET A 255 13.56 2.68 -11.83
C MET A 255 14.47 3.28 -12.91
N GLY A 256 14.29 4.57 -13.26
CA GLY A 256 15.13 5.26 -14.24
C GLY A 256 16.61 5.31 -13.89
N LYS A 257 16.97 5.34 -12.60
CA LYS A 257 18.38 5.28 -12.18
C LYS A 257 18.99 3.89 -12.30
N LEU A 258 18.21 2.84 -12.14
CA LEU A 258 18.64 1.47 -12.40
C LEU A 258 18.86 1.26 -13.92
N GLU A 259 18.00 1.84 -14.75
CA GLU A 259 18.16 1.84 -16.21
C GLU A 259 19.42 2.57 -16.66
N GLU A 260 19.78 3.72 -16.04
CA GLU A 260 21.01 4.48 -16.33
C GLU A 260 22.29 3.69 -16.07
N ILE A 261 22.26 2.71 -15.13
CA ILE A 261 23.42 1.85 -14.82
C ILE A 261 23.72 0.87 -15.96
N GLY A 262 22.74 0.48 -16.75
CA GLY A 262 22.89 -0.17 -18.04
C GLY A 262 22.94 -1.69 -18.02
N TYR A 263 23.43 -2.39 -16.97
CA TYR A 263 23.45 -3.85 -16.93
C TYR A 263 23.49 -4.42 -15.51
N LEU A 264 22.93 -5.63 -15.35
CA LEU A 264 22.66 -6.24 -14.04
C LEU A 264 23.87 -6.37 -13.11
N MET A 265 25.04 -6.76 -13.63
CA MET A 265 26.22 -6.91 -12.79
C MET A 265 26.68 -5.57 -12.20
N ALA A 266 26.54 -4.45 -12.91
CA ALA A 266 26.82 -3.12 -12.36
C ALA A 266 25.76 -2.69 -11.34
N ILE A 267 24.50 -3.08 -11.52
CA ILE A 267 23.46 -2.90 -10.50
C ILE A 267 23.85 -3.65 -9.23
N LEU A 268 24.27 -4.92 -9.34
CA LEU A 268 24.70 -5.72 -8.23
C LEU A 268 25.86 -5.07 -7.45
N ASP A 269 26.90 -4.65 -8.17
CA ASP A 269 28.08 -4.00 -7.56
C ASP A 269 27.70 -2.68 -6.88
N THR A 270 26.83 -1.91 -7.51
CA THR A 270 26.32 -0.64 -6.95
C THR A 270 25.51 -0.89 -5.67
N VAL A 271 24.58 -1.81 -5.70
CA VAL A 271 23.73 -2.13 -4.52
C VAL A 271 24.57 -2.68 -3.38
N ARG A 272 25.56 -3.56 -3.67
CA ARG A 272 26.52 -4.06 -2.65
C ARG A 272 27.31 -2.92 -2.01
N ALA A 273 27.86 -2.02 -2.83
CA ALA A 273 28.65 -0.89 -2.33
C ALA A 273 27.80 -0.01 -1.40
N GLN A 274 26.58 0.27 -1.76
CA GLN A 274 25.66 1.11 -0.97
C GLN A 274 25.13 0.40 0.28
N THR A 275 24.79 -0.88 0.18
CA THR A 275 24.44 -1.69 1.36
C THR A 275 25.58 -1.64 2.37
N LYS A 276 26.83 -1.80 1.90
CA LYS A 276 28.00 -1.69 2.75
C LYS A 276 28.18 -0.29 3.35
N GLU A 277 28.02 0.76 2.55
CA GLU A 277 28.09 2.15 3.02
C GLU A 277 27.06 2.42 4.13
N LYS A 278 25.81 2.00 3.93
CA LYS A 278 24.75 2.18 4.94
C LYS A 278 24.94 1.32 6.19
N MET A 279 25.53 0.13 6.06
CA MET A 279 25.90 -0.67 7.22
C MET A 279 27.02 0.02 8.04
N LEU A 280 28.00 0.66 7.38
CA LEU A 280 29.02 1.45 8.06
C LEU A 280 28.41 2.68 8.75
N GLU A 281 27.47 3.38 8.10
CA GLU A 281 26.73 4.49 8.71
C GLU A 281 25.97 4.04 9.97
N LEU A 282 25.33 2.84 9.94
CA LEU A 282 24.70 2.26 11.13
C LEU A 282 25.70 1.95 12.23
N ASP A 283 26.85 1.38 11.88
CA ASP A 283 27.91 1.06 12.86
C ASP A 283 28.51 2.35 13.46
N ASP A 284 28.67 3.41 12.67
CA ASP A 284 29.13 4.71 13.12
C ASP A 284 28.11 5.36 14.04
N MET A 285 26.83 5.35 13.66
CA MET A 285 25.72 5.83 14.51
C MET A 285 25.71 5.12 15.87
N CYS A 286 25.83 3.79 15.89
CA CYS A 286 25.88 3.03 17.14
C CYS A 286 27.18 3.26 17.96
N ARG A 287 28.23 3.75 17.33
CA ARG A 287 29.47 4.12 18.01
C ARG A 287 29.41 5.52 18.62
N GLU A 288 28.79 6.46 17.90
CA GLU A 288 28.56 7.83 18.37
C GLU A 288 27.51 7.86 19.47
N HIS A 289 26.51 6.99 19.39
CA HIS A 289 25.40 6.82 20.33
C HIS A 289 25.40 5.40 20.95
N PRO A 290 26.34 5.09 21.88
CA PRO A 290 26.60 3.72 22.33
C PRO A 290 25.46 3.08 23.12
N THR A 291 24.52 3.89 23.56
CA THR A 291 23.33 3.43 24.33
C THR A 291 22.13 3.11 23.45
N LEU A 292 22.20 3.29 22.14
CA LEU A 292 21.14 2.86 21.22
C LEU A 292 20.80 1.38 21.43
N SER A 293 19.50 1.08 21.44
CA SER A 293 19.01 -0.26 21.73
C SER A 293 19.37 -1.29 20.65
N GLU A 294 19.38 -2.57 21.05
CA GLU A 294 19.59 -3.66 20.10
C GLU A 294 18.46 -3.77 19.08
N ARG A 295 17.23 -3.39 19.48
CA ARG A 295 16.07 -3.30 18.55
C ARG A 295 16.28 -2.21 17.50
N TYR A 296 16.83 -1.04 17.86
CA TYR A 296 17.20 0.02 16.90
C TYR A 296 18.17 -0.50 15.85
N ARG A 297 19.26 -1.16 16.28
CA ARG A 297 20.27 -1.74 15.38
C ARG A 297 19.67 -2.81 14.46
N THR A 298 18.85 -3.70 15.00
CA THR A 298 18.18 -4.77 14.25
C THR A 298 17.22 -4.17 13.22
N TYR A 299 16.44 -3.19 13.59
CA TYR A 299 15.50 -2.52 12.69
C TYR A 299 16.22 -1.90 11.49
N TYR A 300 17.22 -1.07 11.71
CA TYR A 300 17.93 -0.42 10.60
C TYR A 300 18.76 -1.37 9.76
N ARG A 301 19.39 -2.38 10.39
CA ARG A 301 20.07 -3.44 9.64
C ARG A 301 19.12 -4.15 8.67
N ASN A 302 17.95 -4.54 9.13
CA ASN A 302 16.94 -5.20 8.30
C ASN A 302 16.43 -4.26 7.20
N LYS A 303 16.15 -3.00 7.53
CA LYS A 303 15.72 -1.98 6.56
C LYS A 303 16.75 -1.78 5.43
N ILE A 304 18.02 -1.69 5.75
CA ILE A 304 19.11 -1.56 4.77
C ILE A 304 19.18 -2.80 3.86
N LEU A 305 19.09 -4.00 4.42
CA LEU A 305 19.13 -5.25 3.66
C LEU A 305 17.92 -5.42 2.75
N VAL A 306 16.72 -5.18 3.28
CA VAL A 306 15.47 -5.26 2.50
C VAL A 306 15.51 -4.29 1.32
N ARG A 307 16.00 -3.08 1.53
CA ARG A 307 16.12 -2.08 0.47
C ARG A 307 17.09 -2.52 -0.62
N GLY A 308 18.24 -3.11 -0.24
CA GLY A 308 19.17 -3.70 -1.21
C GLY A 308 18.54 -4.85 -1.99
N ALA A 309 17.87 -5.77 -1.30
CA ALA A 309 17.17 -6.89 -1.91
C ALA A 309 16.10 -6.42 -2.91
N TYR A 310 15.29 -5.44 -2.54
CA TYR A 310 14.28 -4.83 -3.40
C TYR A 310 14.88 -4.23 -4.68
N HIS A 311 15.98 -3.48 -4.57
CA HIS A 311 16.64 -2.92 -5.75
C HIS A 311 17.19 -3.99 -6.70
N LEU A 312 17.69 -5.11 -6.16
CA LEU A 312 18.17 -6.21 -6.99
C LEU A 312 17.02 -6.94 -7.69
N THR A 313 15.91 -7.19 -7.01
CA THR A 313 14.74 -7.83 -7.63
C THR A 313 14.09 -6.93 -8.68
N GLN A 314 14.01 -5.63 -8.44
CA GLN A 314 13.55 -4.67 -9.44
C GLN A 314 14.46 -4.64 -10.68
N GLY A 315 15.78 -4.73 -10.50
CA GLY A 315 16.73 -4.86 -11.62
C GLY A 315 16.45 -6.10 -12.46
N MET A 316 16.22 -7.26 -11.83
CA MET A 316 15.84 -8.48 -12.55
C MET A 316 14.50 -8.33 -13.29
N TYR A 317 13.51 -7.71 -12.63
CA TYR A 317 12.19 -7.47 -13.22
C TYR A 317 12.27 -6.60 -14.48
N LEU A 318 13.10 -5.57 -14.48
CA LEU A 318 13.37 -4.73 -15.67
C LEU A 318 13.87 -5.56 -16.86
N VAL A 319 14.81 -6.47 -16.62
CA VAL A 319 15.34 -7.35 -17.65
C VAL A 319 14.29 -8.33 -18.17
N LEU A 320 13.55 -8.98 -17.26
CA LEU A 320 12.56 -9.99 -17.61
C LEU A 320 11.34 -9.41 -18.34
N ARG A 321 10.93 -8.18 -17.99
CA ARG A 321 9.74 -7.55 -18.56
C ARG A 321 9.98 -6.85 -19.90
N GLN A 322 11.14 -6.27 -20.12
CA GLN A 322 11.34 -5.36 -21.25
C GLN A 322 12.27 -5.86 -22.34
N GLY A 323 13.03 -6.92 -22.14
CA GLY A 323 13.87 -7.55 -23.18
C GLY A 323 14.81 -6.64 -23.97
N THR A 324 14.77 -5.32 -23.76
CA THR A 324 15.30 -4.32 -24.67
C THR A 324 16.29 -3.32 -24.08
N TYR A 325 16.35 -3.16 -22.75
CA TYR A 325 17.09 -2.01 -22.23
C TYR A 325 18.41 -2.30 -21.53
N LEU A 326 18.63 -3.48 -20.96
CA LEU A 326 19.80 -3.71 -20.12
C LEU A 326 20.74 -4.83 -20.56
N VAL A 327 20.38 -5.65 -21.54
CA VAL A 327 21.27 -6.68 -22.08
C VAL A 327 21.12 -6.78 -23.60
N PRO A 328 22.15 -6.47 -24.39
CA PRO A 328 22.10 -6.77 -25.82
C PRO A 328 22.08 -8.29 -26.01
N ASN A 329 21.00 -8.83 -26.51
CA ASN A 329 20.79 -10.17 -27.06
C ASN A 329 20.52 -11.36 -26.14
N ASP A 330 20.66 -11.30 -24.82
CA ASP A 330 20.31 -12.44 -23.96
C ASP A 330 19.43 -11.98 -22.78
N ASN A 331 18.13 -12.20 -22.84
CA ASN A 331 17.17 -11.97 -21.75
C ASN A 331 17.40 -12.89 -20.54
N VAL A 332 18.64 -13.24 -20.25
CA VAL A 332 19.02 -14.17 -19.19
C VAL A 332 19.64 -13.41 -18.05
N VAL A 333 19.04 -13.51 -16.85
CA VAL A 333 19.66 -13.02 -15.63
C VAL A 333 20.94 -13.82 -15.36
N PRO A 334 22.12 -13.19 -15.22
CA PRO A 334 23.35 -13.89 -14.94
C PRO A 334 23.24 -14.76 -13.68
N GLU A 335 23.76 -15.98 -13.73
CA GLU A 335 23.73 -16.89 -12.59
C GLU A 335 24.37 -16.27 -11.33
N ALA A 336 25.46 -15.55 -11.48
CA ALA A 336 26.13 -14.83 -10.39
C ALA A 336 25.22 -13.78 -9.74
N TYR A 337 24.39 -13.10 -10.52
CA TYR A 337 23.40 -12.14 -10.01
C TYR A 337 22.30 -12.87 -9.22
N SER A 338 21.73 -13.90 -9.79
CA SER A 338 20.70 -14.73 -9.14
C SER A 338 21.21 -15.31 -7.83
N LYS A 339 22.42 -15.87 -7.84
CA LYS A 339 23.06 -16.42 -6.66
C LYS A 339 23.30 -15.37 -5.57
N ALA A 340 23.71 -14.16 -5.95
CA ALA A 340 23.89 -13.07 -4.99
C ALA A 340 22.55 -12.67 -4.33
N VAL A 341 21.46 -12.56 -5.09
CA VAL A 341 20.13 -12.29 -4.54
C VAL A 341 19.74 -13.38 -3.54
N ASP A 342 19.94 -14.65 -3.89
CA ASP A 342 19.56 -15.78 -3.05
C ASP A 342 20.42 -15.89 -1.79
N GLU A 343 21.75 -15.80 -1.90
CA GLU A 343 22.66 -16.08 -0.80
C GLU A 343 22.97 -14.88 0.09
N GLU A 344 23.10 -13.68 -0.49
CA GLU A 344 23.51 -12.49 0.26
C GLU A 344 22.30 -11.76 0.88
N TYR A 345 21.12 -11.82 0.23
CA TYR A 345 19.92 -11.12 0.67
C TYR A 345 18.82 -12.07 1.13
N TRP A 346 18.33 -12.96 0.26
CA TRP A 346 17.17 -13.78 0.60
C TRP A 346 17.35 -14.66 1.85
N LYS A 347 18.50 -15.28 2.01
CA LYS A 347 18.78 -16.11 3.21
C LYS A 347 18.61 -15.35 4.53
N GLN A 348 18.72 -14.03 4.52
CA GLN A 348 18.48 -13.21 5.70
C GLN A 348 17.01 -13.15 6.08
N PHE A 349 16.11 -13.33 5.10
CA PHE A 349 14.67 -13.16 5.20
C PHE A 349 13.89 -14.47 5.21
N ALA A 350 14.58 -15.61 5.13
CA ALA A 350 13.95 -16.94 5.16
C ALA A 350 13.32 -17.30 6.53
N LYS A 351 13.46 -16.45 7.53
CA LYS A 351 12.90 -16.59 8.89
C LYS A 351 12.07 -15.36 9.25
N PRO A 352 10.97 -15.53 10.03
CA PRO A 352 10.19 -14.41 10.54
C PRO A 352 11.05 -13.50 11.43
N TYR A 353 11.00 -12.21 11.20
CA TYR A 353 11.60 -11.17 12.03
C TYR A 353 10.97 -9.81 11.70
N THR A 354 11.50 -8.72 12.27
CA THR A 354 11.03 -7.37 11.96
C THR A 354 11.17 -7.08 10.48
N MET A 355 10.08 -6.81 9.82
CA MET A 355 9.99 -6.54 8.39
C MET A 355 9.59 -5.09 8.15
N GLU A 356 10.28 -4.44 7.20
CA GLU A 356 9.79 -3.18 6.65
C GLU A 356 8.59 -3.48 5.76
N ALA A 357 7.40 -2.98 6.14
CA ALA A 357 6.14 -3.41 5.53
C ALA A 357 6.12 -3.22 4.00
N GLN A 358 6.43 -2.02 3.52
CA GLN A 358 6.34 -1.72 2.10
C GLN A 358 7.48 -2.35 1.29
N GLU A 359 8.72 -2.05 1.64
CA GLU A 359 9.88 -2.56 0.87
C GLU A 359 9.97 -4.08 0.93
N PHE A 360 9.62 -4.70 2.07
CA PHE A 360 9.61 -6.15 2.18
C PHE A 360 8.49 -6.75 1.34
N SER A 361 7.30 -6.17 1.36
CA SER A 361 6.16 -6.62 0.55
C SER A 361 6.50 -6.59 -0.95
N LEU A 362 7.08 -5.48 -1.42
CA LEU A 362 7.51 -5.34 -2.83
C LEU A 362 8.61 -6.35 -3.20
N PHE A 363 9.63 -6.51 -2.34
CA PHE A 363 10.67 -7.50 -2.54
C PHE A 363 10.11 -8.92 -2.62
N PHE A 364 9.18 -9.25 -1.72
CA PHE A 364 8.57 -10.57 -1.65
C PHE A 364 7.71 -10.88 -2.89
N ASN A 365 7.00 -9.89 -3.42
CA ASN A 365 6.26 -10.00 -4.68
C ASN A 365 7.20 -10.30 -5.86
N ASP A 366 8.27 -9.52 -5.99
CA ASP A 366 9.24 -9.71 -7.07
C ASP A 366 9.91 -11.09 -6.98
N TYR A 367 10.21 -11.53 -5.77
CA TYR A 367 10.82 -12.83 -5.55
C TYR A 367 9.85 -13.97 -5.84
N GLY A 368 8.58 -13.82 -5.45
CA GLY A 368 7.49 -14.75 -5.80
C GLY A 368 7.26 -14.83 -7.31
N TYR A 369 7.31 -13.71 -8.01
CA TYR A 369 7.24 -13.66 -9.47
C TYR A 369 8.41 -14.43 -10.12
N ARG A 370 9.62 -14.32 -9.58
CA ARG A 370 10.78 -15.11 -10.03
C ARG A 370 10.55 -16.62 -9.86
N LEU A 371 9.97 -17.04 -8.74
CA LEU A 371 9.61 -18.43 -8.50
C LEU A 371 8.62 -18.91 -9.55
N GLN A 372 7.59 -18.11 -9.83
CA GLN A 372 6.57 -18.38 -10.85
C GLN A 372 7.19 -18.47 -12.26
N GLN A 373 8.09 -17.57 -12.64
CA GLN A 373 8.80 -17.62 -13.92
C GLN A 373 9.66 -18.89 -14.06
N LYS A 374 10.34 -19.31 -13.00
CA LYS A 374 11.08 -20.57 -13.00
C LYS A 374 10.15 -21.79 -13.16
N ALA A 375 8.97 -21.77 -12.53
CA ALA A 375 7.97 -22.80 -12.71
C ALA A 375 7.52 -22.85 -14.17
N GLN A 376 7.14 -21.71 -14.73
CA GLN A 376 6.67 -21.59 -16.10
C GLN A 376 7.71 -22.04 -17.14
N SER A 377 9.00 -21.76 -16.92
CA SER A 377 10.08 -22.18 -17.83
C SER A 377 10.27 -23.70 -17.88
N LYS A 378 9.85 -24.45 -16.85
CA LYS A 378 9.95 -25.91 -16.77
C LYS A 378 8.71 -26.63 -17.28
N ILE A 379 7.60 -25.91 -17.48
CA ILE A 379 6.32 -26.47 -17.87
C ILE A 379 6.03 -26.03 -19.31
N ASP A 380 5.77 -26.99 -20.19
CA ASP A 380 5.27 -26.71 -21.53
C ASP A 380 3.77 -26.39 -21.46
N TYR A 381 3.44 -25.11 -21.32
CA TYR A 381 2.05 -24.60 -21.26
C TYR A 381 1.37 -24.57 -22.64
N LYS A 382 1.39 -25.70 -23.37
CA LYS A 382 0.61 -25.82 -24.58
C LYS A 382 -0.85 -26.09 -24.26
N LEU A 383 -1.73 -25.53 -25.06
CA LEU A 383 -3.17 -25.80 -24.97
C LEU A 383 -3.46 -27.29 -25.07
N LYS A 384 -2.71 -28.03 -25.89
CA LYS A 384 -2.79 -29.48 -26.00
C LYS A 384 -2.66 -30.17 -24.64
N TRP A 385 -1.75 -29.74 -23.78
CA TRP A 385 -1.55 -30.37 -22.48
C TRP A 385 -2.83 -30.30 -21.61
N ILE A 386 -3.42 -29.11 -21.46
CA ILE A 386 -4.63 -28.95 -20.63
C ILE A 386 -5.84 -29.68 -21.28
N MET A 387 -5.92 -29.68 -22.60
CA MET A 387 -6.98 -30.37 -23.33
C MET A 387 -6.90 -31.90 -23.23
N ASP A 388 -5.69 -32.47 -23.29
CA ASP A 388 -5.48 -33.94 -23.11
C ASP A 388 -5.89 -34.36 -21.68
N TRP A 389 -5.59 -33.52 -20.68
CA TRP A 389 -6.02 -33.74 -19.29
C TRP A 389 -7.53 -33.62 -19.12
N ALA A 390 -8.14 -32.58 -19.71
CA ALA A 390 -9.58 -32.37 -19.66
C ALA A 390 -10.35 -33.51 -20.34
N GLU A 391 -9.82 -34.09 -21.42
CA GLU A 391 -10.39 -35.27 -22.04
C GLU A 391 -10.23 -36.52 -21.18
N LYS A 392 -9.04 -36.76 -20.61
CA LYS A 392 -8.77 -37.86 -19.71
C LYS A 392 -9.70 -37.86 -18.50
N ASP A 393 -9.96 -36.68 -17.94
CA ASP A 393 -10.80 -36.49 -16.76
C ASP A 393 -12.32 -36.38 -17.14
N GLY A 394 -12.66 -36.48 -18.43
CA GLY A 394 -14.05 -36.50 -18.91
C GLY A 394 -14.74 -35.14 -18.98
N ILE A 395 -14.01 -34.07 -18.87
CA ILE A 395 -14.53 -32.69 -18.93
C ILE A 395 -14.88 -32.30 -20.38
N VAL A 396 -14.05 -32.70 -21.33
CA VAL A 396 -14.27 -32.49 -22.75
C VAL A 396 -14.20 -33.81 -23.54
N SER A 397 -14.79 -33.83 -24.72
CA SER A 397 -14.60 -34.91 -25.70
C SER A 397 -14.07 -34.30 -26.97
N LEU A 398 -12.93 -34.77 -27.45
CA LEU A 398 -12.21 -34.20 -28.56
C LEU A 398 -12.34 -35.06 -29.82
N SER A 399 -12.92 -34.49 -30.87
CA SER A 399 -12.89 -35.08 -32.21
C SER A 399 -11.54 -34.86 -32.88
N ASP A 400 -11.25 -35.57 -33.99
CA ASP A 400 -10.03 -35.34 -34.78
C ASP A 400 -9.93 -33.91 -35.28
N LYS A 401 -11.06 -33.27 -35.61
CA LYS A 401 -11.12 -31.84 -35.96
C LYS A 401 -10.70 -30.94 -34.78
N ASN A 402 -11.13 -31.25 -33.55
CA ASN A 402 -10.75 -30.52 -32.36
C ASN A 402 -9.25 -30.65 -32.09
N ARG A 403 -8.69 -31.86 -32.19
CA ARG A 403 -7.24 -32.09 -31.99
C ARG A 403 -6.39 -31.36 -33.00
N GLU A 404 -6.80 -31.34 -34.27
CA GLU A 404 -6.12 -30.58 -35.32
C GLU A 404 -6.18 -29.06 -35.06
N ALA A 405 -7.32 -28.54 -34.64
CA ALA A 405 -7.45 -27.12 -34.27
C ALA A 405 -6.57 -26.73 -33.07
N ILE A 406 -6.51 -27.59 -32.03
CA ILE A 406 -5.64 -27.40 -30.87
C ILE A 406 -4.16 -27.39 -31.30
N ARG A 407 -3.75 -28.32 -32.18
CA ARG A 407 -2.38 -28.32 -32.72
C ARG A 407 -2.03 -27.05 -33.47
N GLN A 408 -2.91 -26.59 -34.35
CA GLN A 408 -2.72 -25.35 -35.12
C GLN A 408 -2.68 -24.12 -34.20
N TYR A 409 -3.50 -24.11 -33.15
CA TYR A 409 -3.49 -23.04 -32.13
C TYR A 409 -2.14 -22.97 -31.43
N ASP A 410 -1.62 -24.10 -30.92
CA ASP A 410 -0.33 -24.18 -30.24
C ASP A 410 0.84 -23.82 -31.16
N GLU A 411 0.78 -24.15 -32.43
CA GLU A 411 1.78 -23.78 -33.43
C GLU A 411 1.75 -22.28 -33.79
N ALA A 412 0.58 -21.67 -33.80
CA ALA A 412 0.41 -20.25 -34.12
C ALA A 412 0.66 -19.32 -32.92
N LEU A 413 0.49 -19.82 -31.70
CA LEU A 413 0.53 -19.04 -30.46
C LEU A 413 1.86 -18.30 -30.24
N PRO A 414 3.05 -18.89 -30.46
CA PRO A 414 4.32 -18.17 -30.25
C PRO A 414 4.47 -16.93 -31.14
N ALA A 415 4.14 -17.04 -32.41
CA ALA A 415 4.20 -15.92 -33.35
C ALA A 415 3.17 -14.81 -33.04
N TYR A 416 1.99 -15.21 -32.57
CA TYR A 416 0.98 -14.29 -32.08
C TYR A 416 1.49 -13.54 -30.83
N GLN A 417 2.03 -14.25 -29.83
CA GLN A 417 2.56 -13.67 -28.60
C GLN A 417 3.73 -12.74 -28.87
N GLU A 418 4.64 -13.10 -29.76
CA GLU A 418 5.74 -12.23 -30.18
C GLU A 418 5.21 -10.93 -30.80
N LYS A 419 4.28 -11.02 -31.76
CA LYS A 419 3.66 -9.87 -32.41
C LYS A 419 2.92 -8.97 -31.39
N TRP A 420 2.20 -9.57 -30.46
CA TRP A 420 1.42 -8.88 -29.42
C TRP A 420 2.32 -8.15 -28.40
N ASN A 421 3.37 -8.81 -27.92
CA ASN A 421 4.28 -8.27 -26.91
C ASN A 421 5.04 -7.03 -27.39
N TYR A 422 5.40 -7.00 -28.69
CA TYR A 422 6.12 -5.87 -29.28
C TYR A 422 5.21 -4.81 -29.92
N ALA A 423 3.90 -5.02 -29.92
CA ALA A 423 2.96 -4.07 -30.50
C ALA A 423 2.66 -2.90 -29.53
N PRO A 424 2.52 -1.67 -30.08
CA PRO A 424 1.90 -0.57 -29.34
C PRO A 424 0.50 -0.96 -28.84
N ASP A 425 0.07 -0.44 -27.70
CA ASP A 425 -1.23 -0.76 -27.10
C ASP A 425 -2.41 -0.57 -28.08
N SER A 426 -2.33 0.45 -28.94
CA SER A 426 -3.34 0.73 -29.96
C SER A 426 -3.49 -0.34 -31.06
N LEU A 427 -2.52 -1.25 -31.19
CA LEU A 427 -2.56 -2.32 -32.21
C LEU A 427 -2.85 -3.71 -31.60
N ARG A 428 -2.78 -3.86 -30.28
CA ARG A 428 -2.98 -5.16 -29.62
C ARG A 428 -4.35 -5.74 -29.89
N SER A 429 -5.40 -4.93 -29.81
CA SER A 429 -6.76 -5.36 -30.13
C SER A 429 -6.92 -5.84 -31.59
N VAL A 430 -6.23 -5.20 -32.54
CA VAL A 430 -6.25 -5.61 -33.93
C VAL A 430 -5.55 -6.98 -34.11
N ILE A 431 -4.44 -7.19 -33.43
CA ILE A 431 -3.70 -8.45 -33.44
C ILE A 431 -4.55 -9.58 -32.84
N ASP A 432 -5.26 -9.29 -31.74
CA ASP A 432 -6.19 -10.23 -31.12
C ASP A 432 -7.32 -10.62 -32.07
N GLU A 433 -7.97 -9.63 -32.72
CA GLU A 433 -9.01 -9.88 -33.70
C GLU A 433 -8.51 -10.74 -34.90
N GLU A 434 -7.31 -10.44 -35.41
CA GLU A 434 -6.70 -11.22 -36.50
C GLU A 434 -6.49 -12.68 -36.07
N PHE A 435 -6.01 -12.92 -34.86
CA PHE A 435 -5.81 -14.26 -34.32
C PHE A 435 -7.13 -15.00 -34.14
N GLN A 436 -8.15 -14.34 -33.58
CA GLN A 436 -9.46 -14.91 -33.32
C GLN A 436 -10.28 -15.20 -34.61
N LYS A 437 -9.97 -14.56 -35.73
CA LYS A 437 -10.61 -14.86 -37.03
C LYS A 437 -10.21 -16.20 -37.62
N ASN A 438 -9.13 -16.82 -37.15
CA ASN A 438 -8.71 -18.13 -37.62
C ASN A 438 -9.73 -19.22 -37.24
N ASP A 439 -9.94 -20.18 -38.12
CA ASP A 439 -10.91 -21.26 -37.91
C ASP A 439 -10.51 -22.18 -36.74
N PHE A 440 -9.20 -22.39 -36.54
CA PHE A 440 -8.74 -23.13 -35.38
C PHE A 440 -9.06 -22.40 -34.06
N ALA A 441 -8.91 -21.07 -33.99
CA ALA A 441 -9.23 -20.29 -32.80
C ALA A 441 -10.73 -20.36 -32.48
N LYS A 442 -11.60 -20.26 -33.46
CA LYS A 442 -13.05 -20.44 -33.29
C LYS A 442 -13.43 -21.80 -32.71
N VAL A 443 -12.79 -22.89 -33.23
CA VAL A 443 -13.03 -24.26 -32.73
C VAL A 443 -12.54 -24.39 -31.28
N VAL A 444 -11.37 -23.85 -30.96
CA VAL A 444 -10.82 -23.83 -29.59
C VAL A 444 -11.77 -23.07 -28.67
N ASN A 445 -12.21 -21.87 -29.04
CA ASN A 445 -13.15 -21.07 -28.24
C ASN A 445 -14.46 -21.80 -27.93
N GLN A 446 -14.98 -22.60 -28.88
CA GLN A 446 -16.15 -23.44 -28.64
C GLN A 446 -15.89 -24.54 -27.61
N ILE A 447 -14.66 -25.00 -27.44
CA ILE A 447 -14.30 -26.02 -26.46
C ILE A 447 -14.15 -25.38 -25.09
N ILE A 448 -13.39 -24.28 -24.99
CA ILE A 448 -13.10 -23.62 -23.72
C ILE A 448 -14.32 -22.91 -23.11
N SER A 449 -15.30 -22.51 -23.93
CA SER A 449 -16.56 -21.92 -23.44
C SER A 449 -17.56 -22.93 -22.89
N ARG A 450 -17.24 -24.25 -22.86
CA ARG A 450 -18.11 -25.25 -22.25
C ARG A 450 -18.16 -25.08 -20.73
N LYS A 451 -19.35 -25.27 -20.18
CA LYS A 451 -19.57 -25.22 -18.74
C LYS A 451 -18.62 -26.14 -17.98
N GLY A 452 -17.94 -25.65 -16.99
CA GLY A 452 -17.01 -26.38 -16.14
C GLY A 452 -15.58 -26.49 -16.68
N TYR A 453 -15.31 -26.07 -17.92
CA TYR A 453 -13.95 -26.07 -18.45
C TYR A 453 -13.07 -25.00 -17.79
N GLU A 454 -13.59 -23.77 -17.59
CA GLU A 454 -12.88 -22.68 -16.92
C GLU A 454 -12.41 -23.10 -15.52
N GLU A 455 -13.33 -23.58 -14.68
CA GLU A 455 -13.02 -24.07 -13.34
C GLU A 455 -11.95 -25.19 -13.37
N TYR A 456 -12.11 -26.15 -14.29
CA TYR A 456 -11.16 -27.23 -14.45
C TYR A 456 -9.77 -26.72 -14.83
N ALA A 457 -9.69 -25.85 -15.83
CA ALA A 457 -8.43 -25.32 -16.35
C ALA A 457 -7.71 -24.48 -15.30
N ASP A 458 -8.42 -23.56 -14.66
CA ASP A 458 -7.86 -22.69 -13.60
C ASP A 458 -7.35 -23.54 -12.43
N THR A 459 -8.13 -24.53 -11.98
CA THR A 459 -7.71 -25.46 -10.92
C THR A 459 -6.42 -26.20 -11.32
N LYS A 460 -6.35 -26.72 -12.55
CA LYS A 460 -5.14 -27.45 -13.01
C LYS A 460 -3.92 -26.55 -13.12
N PHE A 461 -4.06 -25.32 -13.60
CA PHE A 461 -2.94 -24.37 -13.66
C PHE A 461 -2.45 -23.99 -12.26
N ILE A 462 -3.36 -23.65 -11.35
CA ILE A 462 -3.02 -23.27 -9.97
C ILE A 462 -2.33 -24.46 -9.26
N MET A 463 -2.92 -25.65 -9.32
CA MET A 463 -2.34 -26.85 -8.70
C MET A 463 -0.96 -27.20 -9.27
N ARG A 464 -0.76 -26.97 -10.56
CA ARG A 464 0.55 -27.16 -11.20
C ARG A 464 1.61 -26.19 -10.68
N ASP A 465 1.25 -24.93 -10.51
CA ASP A 465 2.15 -23.93 -9.92
C ASP A 465 2.52 -24.34 -8.48
N LEU A 466 1.54 -24.77 -7.69
CA LEU A 466 1.75 -25.18 -6.30
C LEU A 466 2.62 -26.44 -6.17
N GLU A 467 2.42 -27.46 -7.03
CA GLU A 467 3.29 -28.65 -7.10
C GLU A 467 4.77 -28.29 -7.33
N TYR A 468 5.02 -27.18 -8.00
CA TYR A 468 6.37 -26.67 -8.22
C TYR A 468 6.87 -25.82 -7.06
N PHE A 469 6.02 -24.92 -6.51
CA PHE A 469 6.43 -23.99 -5.49
C PHE A 469 6.87 -24.65 -4.20
N LEU A 470 6.12 -25.63 -3.72
CA LEU A 470 6.42 -26.28 -2.43
C LEU A 470 7.84 -26.88 -2.38
N PRO A 471 8.27 -27.74 -3.33
CA PRO A 471 9.61 -28.28 -3.31
C PRO A 471 10.71 -27.21 -3.46
N GLU A 472 10.48 -26.14 -4.22
CA GLU A 472 11.48 -25.09 -4.40
C GLU A 472 11.62 -24.24 -3.14
N MET A 473 10.53 -23.95 -2.42
CA MET A 473 10.58 -23.23 -1.14
C MET A 473 11.36 -24.04 -0.10
N ASP A 474 11.18 -25.37 -0.05
CA ASP A 474 11.95 -26.26 0.81
C ASP A 474 13.44 -26.27 0.43
N ASN A 475 13.74 -26.39 -0.86
CA ASN A 475 15.11 -26.36 -1.39
C ASN A 475 15.83 -25.04 -1.07
N TRP A 476 15.09 -23.93 -0.99
CA TRP A 476 15.62 -22.63 -0.63
C TRP A 476 15.70 -22.39 0.88
N GLY A 477 15.26 -23.36 1.68
CA GLY A 477 15.33 -23.33 3.14
C GLY A 477 14.40 -22.31 3.78
N TRP A 478 13.23 -22.04 3.16
CA TRP A 478 12.22 -21.19 3.76
C TRP A 478 11.63 -21.84 5.01
N SER A 479 11.45 -21.05 6.06
CA SER A 479 10.69 -21.52 7.22
C SER A 479 9.21 -21.69 6.85
N GLU A 480 8.51 -22.57 7.55
CA GLU A 480 7.08 -22.81 7.38
C GLU A 480 6.27 -21.51 7.34
N THR A 481 6.51 -20.61 8.31
CA THR A 481 5.82 -19.30 8.34
C THR A 481 6.05 -18.47 7.07
N VAL A 482 7.25 -18.48 6.49
CA VAL A 482 7.54 -17.73 5.26
C VAL A 482 6.89 -18.38 4.06
N GLN A 483 6.81 -19.72 4.01
CA GLN A 483 6.06 -20.46 2.98
C GLN A 483 4.56 -20.12 3.08
N ASP A 484 4.01 -20.13 4.29
CA ASP A 484 2.60 -19.80 4.56
C ASP A 484 2.25 -18.36 4.14
N ILE A 485 3.13 -17.39 4.41
CA ILE A 485 2.99 -16.01 3.94
C ILE A 485 2.93 -15.97 2.41
N PHE A 486 3.83 -16.71 1.75
CA PHE A 486 3.84 -16.77 0.28
C PHE A 486 2.55 -17.37 -0.27
N LEU A 487 2.10 -18.51 0.26
CA LEU A 487 0.86 -19.16 -0.16
C LEU A 487 -0.36 -18.27 0.09
N SER A 488 -0.43 -17.63 1.26
CA SER A 488 -1.50 -16.69 1.57
C SER A 488 -1.57 -15.56 0.54
N ARG A 489 -0.43 -14.92 0.23
CA ARG A 489 -0.34 -13.88 -0.80
C ARG A 489 -0.74 -14.38 -2.18
N TYR A 490 -0.29 -15.56 -2.56
CA TYR A 490 -0.62 -16.18 -3.84
C TYR A 490 -2.13 -16.38 -3.99
N PHE A 491 -2.80 -16.96 -2.99
CA PHE A 491 -4.26 -17.13 -3.02
C PHE A 491 -5.01 -15.80 -2.91
N CYS A 492 -4.58 -14.90 -2.05
CA CYS A 492 -5.17 -13.56 -1.96
C CYS A 492 -5.03 -12.78 -3.28
N HIS A 493 -3.91 -12.95 -3.99
CA HIS A 493 -3.72 -12.35 -5.31
C HIS A 493 -4.72 -12.91 -6.35
N ILE A 494 -4.94 -14.22 -6.36
CA ILE A 494 -5.95 -14.85 -7.22
C ILE A 494 -7.33 -14.27 -6.91
N LEU A 495 -7.74 -14.27 -5.63
CA LEU A 495 -9.01 -13.72 -5.17
C LEU A 495 -9.24 -12.27 -5.60
N LYS A 496 -8.24 -11.42 -5.42
CA LYS A 496 -8.29 -10.00 -5.77
C LYS A 496 -8.29 -9.71 -7.27
N ASN A 497 -7.71 -10.59 -8.06
CA ASN A 497 -7.67 -10.43 -9.52
C ASN A 497 -8.92 -10.98 -10.18
N THR A 498 -9.46 -12.08 -9.64
CA THR A 498 -10.65 -12.71 -10.20
C THR A 498 -11.95 -12.14 -9.63
N TYR A 499 -11.93 -11.57 -8.42
CA TYR A 499 -13.13 -11.15 -7.67
C TYR A 499 -14.14 -12.29 -7.48
N LYS A 500 -13.63 -13.51 -7.45
CA LYS A 500 -14.41 -14.74 -7.27
C LYS A 500 -13.89 -15.52 -6.07
N PRO A 501 -14.72 -16.29 -5.36
CA PRO A 501 -14.23 -17.24 -4.39
C PRO A 501 -13.34 -18.29 -5.06
N LEU A 502 -12.40 -18.84 -4.31
CA LEU A 502 -11.57 -19.97 -4.78
C LEU A 502 -12.43 -21.20 -5.01
N TYR A 503 -12.09 -21.97 -6.02
CA TYR A 503 -12.68 -23.29 -6.18
C TYR A 503 -12.35 -24.18 -4.98
N LYS A 504 -13.30 -25.03 -4.61
CA LYS A 504 -13.17 -25.87 -3.40
C LYS A 504 -11.83 -26.62 -3.32
N THR A 505 -11.37 -27.20 -4.42
CA THR A 505 -10.10 -27.94 -4.47
C THR A 505 -8.91 -27.07 -4.08
N ILE A 506 -8.92 -25.79 -4.46
CA ILE A 506 -7.86 -24.84 -4.14
C ILE A 506 -7.94 -24.39 -2.69
N LEU A 507 -9.16 -24.17 -2.19
CA LEU A 507 -9.37 -23.80 -0.78
C LEU A 507 -8.98 -24.96 0.16
N ASP A 508 -9.36 -26.21 -0.19
CA ASP A 508 -8.95 -27.41 0.55
C ASP A 508 -7.39 -27.55 0.58
N PHE A 509 -6.72 -27.20 -0.52
CA PHE A 509 -5.25 -27.18 -0.55
C PHE A 509 -4.68 -26.10 0.38
N ALA A 510 -5.27 -24.90 0.42
CA ALA A 510 -4.85 -23.85 1.35
C ALA A 510 -5.00 -24.32 2.82
N ASP A 511 -6.12 -24.98 3.15
CA ASP A 511 -6.39 -25.55 4.48
C ASP A 511 -5.36 -26.63 4.89
N GLU A 512 -4.88 -27.41 3.92
CA GLU A 512 -3.91 -28.48 4.16
C GLU A 512 -2.48 -27.95 4.33
N HIS A 513 -2.12 -26.85 3.67
CA HIS A 513 -0.72 -26.44 3.52
C HIS A 513 -0.38 -25.13 4.23
N ILE A 514 -1.35 -24.35 4.70
CA ILE A 514 -1.09 -23.11 5.46
C ILE A 514 -1.39 -23.37 6.94
N HIS A 515 -0.33 -23.35 7.76
CA HIS A 515 -0.43 -23.64 9.19
C HIS A 515 -0.35 -22.40 10.08
N THR A 516 0.17 -21.29 9.56
CA THR A 516 0.21 -20.00 10.24
C THR A 516 -1.20 -19.40 10.35
N PRO A 517 -1.78 -19.21 11.57
CA PRO A 517 -3.19 -18.89 11.73
C PRO A 517 -3.64 -17.61 11.02
N ALA A 518 -2.84 -16.54 11.09
CA ALA A 518 -3.20 -15.28 10.42
C ALA A 518 -3.15 -15.41 8.88
N ALA A 519 -2.19 -16.20 8.34
CA ALA A 519 -2.06 -16.43 6.91
C ALA A 519 -3.28 -17.18 6.34
N LEU A 520 -3.69 -18.26 7.01
CA LEU A 520 -4.89 -19.02 6.62
C LEU A 520 -6.16 -18.17 6.78
N ASN A 521 -6.29 -17.44 7.89
CA ASN A 521 -7.42 -16.55 8.12
C ASN A 521 -7.52 -15.44 7.05
N ALA A 522 -6.40 -14.92 6.56
CA ALA A 522 -6.41 -13.91 5.51
C ALA A 522 -7.02 -14.46 4.19
N VAL A 523 -6.69 -15.69 3.83
CA VAL A 523 -7.28 -16.37 2.66
C VAL A 523 -8.78 -16.58 2.86
N HIS A 524 -9.19 -17.16 4.00
CA HIS A 524 -10.61 -17.39 4.28
C HIS A 524 -11.42 -16.10 4.34
N ALA A 525 -10.95 -15.08 5.04
CA ALA A 525 -11.66 -13.82 5.17
C ALA A 525 -11.92 -13.16 3.80
N LEU A 526 -10.94 -13.23 2.91
CA LEU A 526 -11.09 -12.69 1.56
C LEU A 526 -11.96 -13.59 0.67
N ASN A 527 -11.84 -14.90 0.82
CA ASN A 527 -12.71 -15.87 0.13
C ASN A 527 -14.18 -15.71 0.53
N ASP A 528 -14.46 -15.65 1.82
CA ASP A 528 -15.81 -15.43 2.36
C ASP A 528 -16.41 -14.11 1.90
N LYS A 529 -15.59 -13.05 1.81
CA LYS A 529 -16.02 -11.77 1.25
C LYS A 529 -16.54 -11.95 -0.18
N TYR A 530 -15.78 -12.61 -1.05
CA TYR A 530 -16.20 -12.81 -2.45
C TYR A 530 -17.33 -13.81 -2.57
N GLU A 531 -17.42 -14.82 -1.71
CA GLU A 531 -18.57 -15.71 -1.64
C GLU A 531 -19.86 -14.95 -1.25
N GLN A 532 -19.78 -14.07 -0.24
CA GLN A 532 -20.89 -13.22 0.15
C GLN A 532 -21.28 -12.25 -0.97
N LEU A 533 -20.32 -11.64 -1.67
CA LEU A 533 -20.59 -10.76 -2.80
C LEU A 533 -21.22 -11.53 -3.97
N SER A 534 -20.78 -12.75 -4.25
CA SER A 534 -21.35 -13.61 -5.29
C SER A 534 -22.80 -14.00 -4.96
N ASN A 535 -23.07 -14.33 -3.70
CA ASN A 535 -24.39 -14.71 -3.22
C ASN A 535 -25.31 -13.53 -2.91
N PHE A 536 -24.79 -12.29 -2.86
CA PHE A 536 -25.59 -11.10 -2.56
C PHE A 536 -26.60 -10.87 -3.68
N MET A 537 -27.87 -11.07 -3.37
CA MET A 537 -28.99 -10.76 -4.25
C MET A 537 -29.10 -9.24 -4.40
N VAL A 538 -28.78 -8.73 -5.57
CA VAL A 538 -28.90 -7.29 -5.85
C VAL A 538 -30.37 -6.91 -5.89
N THR A 539 -30.85 -6.16 -4.91
CA THR A 539 -32.20 -5.60 -4.91
C THR A 539 -32.43 -4.65 -6.09
N ASN A 540 -31.37 -4.22 -6.76
CA ASN A 540 -31.36 -3.32 -7.91
C ASN A 540 -30.84 -4.00 -9.19
N GLU A 541 -31.36 -5.17 -9.56
CA GLU A 541 -31.06 -5.80 -10.86
C GLU A 541 -31.30 -4.84 -12.05
N LYS A 542 -32.14 -3.81 -11.86
CA LYS A 542 -32.38 -2.75 -12.84
C LYS A 542 -31.13 -2.00 -13.30
N ASN A 543 -30.06 -1.96 -12.48
CA ASN A 543 -28.81 -1.30 -12.84
C ASN A 543 -28.01 -2.09 -13.88
N PHE A 544 -28.13 -3.44 -13.87
CA PHE A 544 -27.46 -4.31 -14.85
C PHE A 544 -28.34 -4.45 -16.09
N LYS A 545 -27.81 -4.11 -17.25
CA LYS A 545 -28.57 -4.13 -18.51
C LYS A 545 -28.23 -5.34 -19.34
N SER A 546 -29.26 -5.95 -19.91
CA SER A 546 -29.12 -7.01 -20.91
C SER A 546 -28.56 -6.44 -22.22
N ASN A 547 -27.73 -7.24 -22.89
CA ASN A 547 -27.22 -6.93 -24.22
C ASN A 547 -28.18 -7.33 -25.36
N ASP A 548 -29.38 -7.80 -25.04
CA ASP A 548 -30.36 -8.32 -26.04
C ASP A 548 -30.70 -7.27 -27.12
N ALA A 549 -30.80 -6.00 -26.74
CA ALA A 549 -31.15 -4.92 -27.66
C ALA A 549 -30.06 -4.64 -28.73
N VAL A 550 -28.84 -5.12 -28.52
CA VAL A 550 -27.69 -4.90 -29.38
C VAL A 550 -27.05 -6.21 -29.85
N ARG A 551 -27.65 -7.38 -29.55
CA ARG A 551 -27.07 -8.72 -29.74
C ARG A 551 -26.47 -8.95 -31.13
N ASP A 552 -27.15 -8.53 -32.17
CA ASP A 552 -26.76 -8.80 -33.57
C ASP A 552 -26.06 -7.61 -34.24
N MET A 553 -25.69 -6.59 -33.44
CA MET A 553 -25.06 -5.38 -33.94
C MET A 553 -23.54 -5.48 -33.88
N THR A 554 -22.84 -4.99 -34.92
CA THR A 554 -21.39 -4.98 -35.01
C THR A 554 -20.79 -3.58 -35.18
N ASP A 555 -21.63 -2.57 -35.48
CA ASP A 555 -21.22 -1.20 -35.69
C ASP A 555 -21.21 -0.44 -34.34
N GLY A 556 -20.05 0.04 -33.92
CA GLY A 556 -19.84 0.66 -32.61
C GLY A 556 -20.70 1.90 -32.38
N GLU A 557 -20.89 2.76 -33.40
CA GLU A 557 -21.77 3.92 -33.28
C GLU A 557 -23.23 3.52 -33.09
N LYS A 558 -23.68 2.56 -33.86
CA LYS A 558 -25.09 2.08 -33.75
C LYS A 558 -25.34 1.39 -32.41
N ILE A 559 -24.39 0.59 -31.93
CA ILE A 559 -24.45 -0.05 -30.60
C ILE A 559 -24.55 1.03 -29.53
N PHE A 560 -23.62 1.98 -29.55
CA PHE A 560 -23.59 3.07 -28.57
C PHE A 560 -24.88 3.91 -28.56
N ARG A 561 -25.34 4.32 -29.73
CA ARG A 561 -26.60 5.04 -29.87
C ARG A 561 -27.80 4.26 -29.36
N LYS A 562 -27.80 2.95 -29.54
CA LYS A 562 -28.86 2.07 -29.02
C LYS A 562 -28.82 1.95 -27.49
N ILE A 563 -27.65 1.89 -26.91
CA ILE A 563 -27.42 1.86 -25.44
C ILE A 563 -27.94 3.16 -24.80
N ILE A 564 -27.67 4.32 -25.38
CA ILE A 564 -28.04 5.61 -24.80
C ILE A 564 -29.47 6.03 -25.14
N GLU A 565 -30.16 5.38 -26.09
CA GLU A 565 -31.50 5.71 -26.54
C GLU A 565 -32.55 5.87 -25.39
N PRO A 566 -32.56 4.98 -24.37
CA PRO A 566 -33.49 5.08 -23.22
C PRO A 566 -33.25 6.32 -22.35
N TYR A 567 -32.09 6.96 -22.46
CA TYR A 567 -31.69 8.10 -21.63
C TYR A 567 -31.71 9.44 -22.39
N LYS A 568 -32.31 9.45 -23.56
CA LYS A 568 -32.49 10.67 -24.36
C LYS A 568 -33.20 11.76 -23.56
N GLY A 569 -32.68 12.97 -23.60
CA GLY A 569 -33.15 14.10 -22.81
C GLY A 569 -32.42 14.31 -21.48
N LYS A 570 -31.59 13.33 -21.06
CA LYS A 570 -30.72 13.47 -19.91
C LYS A 570 -29.25 13.68 -20.34
N ILE A 571 -28.45 14.22 -19.45
CA ILE A 571 -27.00 14.26 -19.62
C ILE A 571 -26.45 12.92 -19.13
N ILE A 572 -25.51 12.33 -19.87
CA ILE A 572 -24.90 11.06 -19.49
C ILE A 572 -23.43 11.29 -19.20
N ILE A 573 -23.00 10.83 -18.01
CA ILE A 573 -21.58 10.67 -17.66
C ILE A 573 -21.22 9.22 -17.95
N LEU A 574 -20.38 9.01 -18.96
CA LEU A 574 -19.92 7.71 -19.36
C LEU A 574 -18.56 7.44 -18.74
N ASP A 575 -18.40 6.27 -18.12
CA ASP A 575 -17.14 5.69 -17.66
C ASP A 575 -16.88 4.35 -18.39
N VAL A 576 -15.77 4.26 -19.10
CA VAL A 576 -15.30 3.03 -19.73
C VAL A 576 -14.17 2.48 -18.87
N TRP A 577 -14.38 1.30 -18.29
CA TRP A 577 -13.53 0.73 -17.26
C TRP A 577 -13.32 -0.78 -17.42
N GLY A 578 -12.54 -1.42 -16.57
CA GLY A 578 -12.38 -2.88 -16.53
C GLY A 578 -12.06 -3.41 -15.14
N THR A 579 -12.46 -4.64 -14.84
CA THR A 579 -12.19 -5.29 -13.55
C THR A 579 -10.70 -5.49 -13.28
N TRP A 580 -9.90 -5.57 -14.31
CA TRP A 580 -8.44 -5.68 -14.29
C TRP A 580 -7.71 -4.33 -14.11
N CYS A 581 -8.43 -3.19 -14.22
CA CYS A 581 -7.86 -1.85 -14.23
C CYS A 581 -7.76 -1.27 -12.81
N GLY A 582 -6.57 -1.22 -12.24
CA GLY A 582 -6.30 -0.64 -10.92
C GLY A 582 -6.77 0.82 -10.76
N PRO A 583 -6.37 1.75 -11.66
CA PRO A 583 -6.85 3.14 -11.63
C PRO A 583 -8.37 3.29 -11.73
N CYS A 584 -9.04 2.40 -12.48
CA CYS A 584 -10.50 2.39 -12.56
C CYS A 584 -11.13 2.06 -11.21
N LYS A 585 -10.63 1.05 -10.52
CA LYS A 585 -11.10 0.66 -9.18
C LYS A 585 -10.89 1.77 -8.15
N ALA A 586 -9.77 2.47 -8.22
CA ALA A 586 -9.51 3.64 -7.39
C ALA A 586 -10.50 4.79 -7.66
N ALA A 587 -10.97 4.93 -8.90
CA ALA A 587 -12.02 5.89 -9.24
C ALA A 587 -13.40 5.42 -8.73
N LEU A 588 -13.75 4.14 -8.96
CA LEU A 588 -15.01 3.56 -8.51
C LEU A 588 -15.20 3.65 -6.99
N SER A 589 -14.11 3.54 -6.21
CA SER A 589 -14.18 3.69 -4.74
C SER A 589 -14.65 5.07 -4.26
N LYS A 590 -14.68 6.07 -5.14
CA LYS A 590 -15.16 7.43 -4.86
C LYS A 590 -16.54 7.73 -5.46
N SER A 591 -17.18 6.76 -6.10
CA SER A 591 -18.43 6.95 -6.82
C SER A 591 -19.55 7.49 -5.92
N GLN A 592 -19.65 7.05 -4.65
CA GLN A 592 -20.67 7.51 -3.73
C GLN A 592 -20.51 9.01 -3.38
N GLU A 593 -19.28 9.49 -3.23
CA GLU A 593 -18.98 10.91 -3.00
C GLU A 593 -19.37 11.74 -4.24
N GLU A 594 -19.09 11.22 -5.43
CA GLU A 594 -19.48 11.85 -6.70
C GLU A 594 -20.99 11.90 -6.84
N TYR A 595 -21.70 10.80 -6.57
CA TYR A 595 -23.17 10.74 -6.65
C TYR A 595 -23.81 11.74 -5.68
N GLU A 596 -23.32 11.83 -4.46
CA GLU A 596 -23.83 12.81 -3.49
C GLU A 596 -23.55 14.24 -3.93
N ARG A 597 -22.39 14.53 -4.50
CA ARG A 597 -21.99 15.86 -4.98
C ARG A 597 -22.82 16.32 -6.19
N LEU A 598 -23.24 15.39 -7.03
CA LEU A 598 -23.96 15.67 -8.29
C LEU A 598 -25.47 15.30 -8.25
N LYS A 599 -26.02 14.96 -7.08
CA LYS A 599 -27.40 14.48 -6.92
C LYS A 599 -28.50 15.42 -7.42
N ASP A 600 -28.22 16.73 -7.46
CA ASP A 600 -29.20 17.76 -7.87
C ASP A 600 -29.22 17.96 -9.39
N PHE A 601 -28.45 17.21 -10.16
CA PHE A 601 -28.44 17.25 -11.62
C PHE A 601 -29.22 16.08 -12.21
N ASP A 602 -29.92 16.35 -13.33
CA ASP A 602 -30.64 15.32 -14.10
C ASP A 602 -29.67 14.58 -15.03
N ILE A 603 -28.91 13.69 -14.44
CA ILE A 603 -27.81 12.91 -15.08
C ILE A 603 -28.05 11.41 -14.98
N VAL A 604 -27.43 10.66 -15.87
CA VAL A 604 -27.30 9.21 -15.82
C VAL A 604 -25.82 8.87 -15.83
N TYR A 605 -25.41 7.99 -14.92
CA TYR A 605 -24.10 7.38 -14.93
C TYR A 605 -24.14 6.09 -15.73
N LEU A 606 -23.42 6.04 -16.83
CA LEU A 606 -23.33 4.88 -17.72
C LEU A 606 -21.94 4.27 -17.64
N TYR A 607 -21.87 3.04 -17.20
CA TYR A 607 -20.63 2.28 -17.09
C TYR A 607 -20.56 1.21 -18.17
N LEU A 608 -19.48 1.21 -18.96
CA LEU A 608 -19.20 0.18 -19.95
C LEU A 608 -17.96 -0.60 -19.51
N ALA A 609 -18.13 -1.91 -19.29
CA ALA A 609 -17.04 -2.77 -18.82
C ALA A 609 -16.27 -3.38 -19.99
N ASN A 610 -14.96 -3.16 -20.01
CA ASN A 610 -14.04 -3.76 -20.97
C ASN A 610 -13.51 -5.09 -20.45
N ASN A 611 -13.57 -6.13 -21.27
CA ASN A 611 -12.97 -7.45 -21.04
C ASN A 611 -13.10 -7.94 -19.57
N SER A 612 -14.29 -7.90 -19.05
CA SER A 612 -14.60 -8.19 -17.64
C SER A 612 -15.50 -9.43 -17.54
N PRO A 613 -15.03 -10.54 -16.92
CA PRO A 613 -15.87 -11.70 -16.67
C PRO A 613 -17.13 -11.29 -15.88
N GLU A 614 -18.27 -11.88 -16.21
CA GLU A 614 -19.58 -11.41 -15.70
C GLU A 614 -19.66 -11.41 -14.17
N GLU A 615 -19.20 -12.48 -13.54
CA GLU A 615 -19.21 -12.59 -12.08
C GLU A 615 -18.27 -11.58 -11.43
N SER A 616 -17.04 -11.45 -11.93
CA SER A 616 -16.05 -10.46 -11.47
C SER A 616 -16.58 -9.03 -11.63
N TRP A 617 -17.20 -8.73 -12.78
CA TRP A 617 -17.83 -7.45 -13.05
C TRP A 617 -18.92 -7.11 -12.05
N LYS A 618 -19.82 -8.04 -11.76
CA LYS A 618 -20.89 -7.85 -10.77
C LYS A 618 -20.34 -7.69 -9.36
N ASN A 619 -19.32 -8.45 -9.00
CA ASN A 619 -18.71 -8.39 -7.66
C ASN A 619 -17.94 -7.09 -7.43
N VAL A 620 -17.22 -6.58 -8.44
CA VAL A 620 -16.57 -5.25 -8.35
C VAL A 620 -17.62 -4.14 -8.16
N ILE A 621 -18.71 -4.15 -8.92
CA ILE A 621 -19.78 -3.16 -8.78
C ILE A 621 -20.39 -3.20 -7.37
N LYS A 622 -20.61 -4.39 -6.80
CA LYS A 622 -21.11 -4.58 -5.44
C LYS A 622 -20.10 -4.12 -4.39
N GLU A 623 -18.84 -4.47 -4.57
CA GLU A 623 -17.75 -4.14 -3.63
C GLU A 623 -17.56 -2.63 -3.47
N TYR A 624 -17.62 -1.89 -4.59
CA TYR A 624 -17.48 -0.43 -4.59
C TYR A 624 -18.82 0.31 -4.51
N GLU A 625 -19.94 -0.42 -4.30
CA GLU A 625 -21.28 0.13 -4.19
C GLU A 625 -21.69 1.04 -5.38
N VAL A 626 -21.20 0.73 -6.58
CA VAL A 626 -21.44 1.52 -7.80
C VAL A 626 -22.85 1.28 -8.29
N MET A 627 -23.86 1.66 -7.50
CA MET A 627 -25.28 1.44 -7.73
C MET A 627 -26.11 2.65 -7.34
N GLY A 628 -27.25 2.84 -7.99
CA GLY A 628 -28.16 3.95 -7.71
C GLY A 628 -29.31 4.00 -8.72
N ASP A 629 -30.28 4.92 -8.49
CA ASP A 629 -31.45 5.04 -9.36
C ASP A 629 -31.13 5.52 -10.77
N ASN A 630 -30.07 6.29 -10.92
CA ASN A 630 -29.57 6.84 -12.17
C ASN A 630 -28.26 6.19 -12.67
N VAL A 631 -27.92 5.01 -12.13
CA VAL A 631 -26.69 4.25 -12.49
C VAL A 631 -27.06 3.07 -13.37
N VAL A 632 -26.33 2.86 -14.45
CA VAL A 632 -26.54 1.77 -15.41
C VAL A 632 -25.21 1.15 -15.85
N HIS A 633 -25.20 -0.17 -15.93
CA HIS A 633 -24.03 -0.95 -16.27
C HIS A 633 -24.31 -1.84 -17.48
N TYR A 634 -23.37 -1.83 -18.41
CA TYR A 634 -23.31 -2.78 -19.52
C TYR A 634 -21.98 -3.53 -19.50
N ASN A 635 -22.04 -4.81 -19.75
CA ASN A 635 -20.90 -5.68 -20.03
C ASN A 635 -21.12 -6.32 -21.39
N LEU A 636 -20.64 -5.67 -22.42
CA LEU A 636 -20.82 -6.11 -23.81
C LEU A 636 -19.87 -7.26 -24.13
N PRO A 637 -20.23 -8.14 -25.07
CA PRO A 637 -19.27 -9.05 -25.69
C PRO A 637 -18.05 -8.28 -26.20
N VAL A 638 -16.87 -8.89 -26.11
CA VAL A 638 -15.58 -8.25 -26.39
C VAL A 638 -15.56 -7.52 -27.73
N GLU A 639 -16.09 -8.15 -28.80
CA GLU A 639 -16.13 -7.57 -30.13
C GLU A 639 -17.01 -6.30 -30.19
N GLN A 640 -18.16 -6.31 -29.52
CA GLN A 640 -19.05 -5.16 -29.47
C GLN A 640 -18.47 -4.04 -28.59
N GLN A 641 -17.87 -4.40 -27.46
CA GLN A 641 -17.20 -3.45 -26.58
C GLN A 641 -16.07 -2.72 -27.33
N THR A 642 -15.20 -3.48 -28.00
CA THR A 642 -14.11 -2.93 -28.82
C THR A 642 -14.63 -2.00 -29.93
N ALA A 643 -15.73 -2.36 -30.60
CA ALA A 643 -16.31 -1.51 -31.62
C ALA A 643 -16.84 -0.18 -31.05
N VAL A 644 -17.47 -0.22 -29.86
CA VAL A 644 -17.93 0.99 -29.15
C VAL A 644 -16.75 1.84 -28.68
N GLU A 645 -15.73 1.26 -28.13
CA GLU A 645 -14.52 1.94 -27.69
C GLU A 645 -13.79 2.65 -28.83
N ASN A 646 -13.65 1.98 -29.96
CA ASN A 646 -13.10 2.58 -31.19
C ASN A 646 -13.93 3.79 -31.66
N TYR A 647 -15.25 3.69 -31.65
CA TYR A 647 -16.14 4.82 -31.98
C TYR A 647 -15.96 5.99 -31.00
N LEU A 648 -15.81 5.72 -29.69
CA LEU A 648 -15.63 6.71 -28.66
C LEU A 648 -14.19 7.25 -28.55
N GLY A 649 -13.25 6.68 -29.31
CA GLY A 649 -11.83 7.05 -29.25
C GLY A 649 -11.18 6.75 -27.89
N VAL A 650 -11.54 5.62 -27.26
CA VAL A 650 -10.92 5.17 -26.01
C VAL A 650 -9.50 4.68 -26.28
N GLN A 651 -8.52 5.21 -25.55
CA GLN A 651 -7.10 4.85 -25.68
C GLN A 651 -6.48 4.36 -24.38
N ALA A 652 -7.15 4.60 -23.25
CA ALA A 652 -6.68 4.23 -21.91
C ALA A 652 -7.88 4.04 -20.96
N PHE A 653 -7.64 3.42 -19.82
CA PHE A 653 -8.67 3.18 -18.80
C PHE A 653 -8.26 3.78 -17.45
N PRO A 654 -9.22 4.43 -16.71
CA PRO A 654 -10.59 4.74 -17.12
C PRO A 654 -10.66 5.83 -18.21
N SER A 655 -11.71 5.79 -19.02
CA SER A 655 -12.00 6.84 -19.99
C SER A 655 -13.38 7.42 -19.76
N TYR A 656 -13.44 8.74 -19.60
CA TYR A 656 -14.71 9.45 -19.36
C TYR A 656 -15.17 10.18 -20.61
N ARG A 657 -16.51 10.22 -20.82
CA ARG A 657 -17.16 11.03 -21.87
C ARG A 657 -18.40 11.67 -21.27
N LEU A 658 -18.68 12.88 -21.70
CA LEU A 658 -19.94 13.57 -21.41
C LEU A 658 -20.83 13.52 -22.64
N ILE A 659 -22.09 13.12 -22.51
CA ILE A 659 -23.05 13.06 -23.59
C ILE A 659 -24.19 14.05 -23.27
N ASP A 660 -24.51 14.93 -24.19
CA ASP A 660 -25.56 15.93 -24.02
C ASP A 660 -26.95 15.32 -24.14
N ARG A 661 -28.00 16.11 -23.85
CA ARG A 661 -29.40 15.71 -23.89
C ARG A 661 -29.88 15.21 -25.25
N ASN A 662 -29.16 15.55 -26.34
CA ASN A 662 -29.43 15.11 -27.69
C ASN A 662 -28.66 13.82 -28.08
N GLY A 663 -27.84 13.29 -27.20
CA GLY A 663 -27.01 12.12 -27.44
C GLY A 663 -25.71 12.41 -28.19
N LYS A 664 -25.27 13.68 -28.22
CA LYS A 664 -23.97 14.07 -28.80
C LYS A 664 -22.88 13.88 -27.76
N VAL A 665 -21.84 13.14 -28.14
CA VAL A 665 -20.61 13.02 -27.34
C VAL A 665 -19.89 14.36 -27.34
N LEU A 666 -19.63 14.90 -26.18
CA LEU A 666 -18.88 16.14 -25.95
C LEU A 666 -17.43 15.83 -25.63
N ASP A 667 -16.68 16.84 -25.26
CA ASP A 667 -15.26 16.70 -24.95
C ASP A 667 -14.99 15.67 -23.85
N VAL A 668 -13.77 15.14 -23.86
CA VAL A 668 -13.26 14.22 -22.86
C VAL A 668 -13.18 14.91 -21.50
N ILE A 669 -13.78 14.31 -20.50
CA ILE A 669 -13.57 14.68 -19.11
C ILE A 669 -12.28 13.95 -18.68
N GLY A 670 -11.27 14.68 -18.20
CA GLY A 670 -9.97 14.11 -17.86
C GLY A 670 -10.00 13.16 -16.67
N PHE A 671 -8.96 12.34 -16.55
CA PHE A 671 -8.69 11.53 -15.36
C PHE A 671 -7.53 12.16 -14.56
N PRO A 672 -7.60 12.24 -13.20
CA PRO A 672 -8.78 11.91 -12.38
C PRO A 672 -9.96 12.87 -12.60
N LEU A 673 -11.19 12.37 -12.48
CA LEU A 673 -12.39 13.17 -12.68
C LEU A 673 -12.45 14.28 -11.63
N ASN A 674 -12.44 15.53 -12.09
CA ASN A 674 -12.62 16.68 -11.21
C ASN A 674 -14.14 16.96 -11.07
N VAL A 675 -14.71 16.47 -9.96
CA VAL A 675 -16.16 16.53 -9.71
C VAL A 675 -16.66 17.96 -9.57
N ASP A 676 -15.88 18.88 -9.00
CA ASP A 676 -16.27 20.28 -8.87
C ASP A 676 -16.29 20.99 -10.24
N ALA A 677 -15.27 20.77 -11.06
CA ALA A 677 -15.25 21.29 -12.44
C ALA A 677 -16.39 20.70 -13.28
N LEU A 678 -16.72 19.42 -13.07
CA LEU A 678 -17.86 18.76 -13.71
C LEU A 678 -19.19 19.40 -13.24
N ALA A 679 -19.35 19.66 -11.96
CA ALA A 679 -20.54 20.35 -11.42
C ALA A 679 -20.72 21.74 -12.06
N GLU A 680 -19.65 22.53 -12.20
CA GLU A 680 -19.68 23.83 -12.87
C GLU A 680 -20.05 23.71 -14.35
N LEU A 681 -19.60 22.67 -15.03
CA LEU A 681 -19.96 22.41 -16.42
C LEU A 681 -21.44 22.03 -16.55
N LEU A 682 -21.93 21.15 -15.67
CA LEU A 682 -23.32 20.73 -15.62
C LEU A 682 -24.27 21.90 -15.33
N GLU A 683 -23.87 22.86 -14.47
CA GLU A 683 -24.65 24.11 -14.26
C GLU A 683 -24.83 24.92 -15.56
N LYS A 684 -23.79 24.97 -16.39
CA LYS A 684 -23.89 25.67 -17.71
C LYS A 684 -24.71 24.92 -18.74
N MET A 685 -25.03 23.65 -18.50
CA MET A 685 -25.80 22.77 -19.39
C MET A 685 -27.26 22.61 -18.94
N LYS A 686 -27.66 23.19 -17.80
CA LYS A 686 -29.06 23.27 -17.37
C LYS A 686 -29.86 24.13 -18.34
#